data_5ba1169cbc6acd8c863236c0118550b2
#
_entry.id   5ba1169cbc6acd8c863236c0118550b2
#
_cell.length_a   1.000
_cell.length_b   1.000
_cell.length_c   1.000
_cell.angle_alpha   90.00
_cell.angle_beta   90.00
_cell.angle_gamma   90.00
#
_symmetry.space_group_name_H-M   'P 1'
#
loop_
_entity.id
_entity.type
_entity.pdbx_description
1 polymer ?
#
loop_
_entity_poly.entity_id
_entity_poly.type
_entity_poly.pdbx_seq_one_letter_code
_entity_poly.pdbx_strand_id
1 'polypeptide(L)'
;MKFKFDANQPFQLEAISAVTDLFEGQALARGDFEVQIETTLDLLGQSVAQRELGFGNLLTLDDSVINQNLRAIQKRNSIFQEDSVSTKGLNFSVEMETGTGKTYVYLRTVFELNRKYGFKKFIIVVPSVAIREGVLKSMDMMKGHFRELYNQVPFNHFVYDSKRVSQLRGYARGNDLQLMVINIQAFDKKSIAIIHQDRDQMDGRRPIEFIQATRPIVILDEPQNMESRTAREAIASLSPLCTLRYSATHRDKYNLVYQLDPVRAFQKRLVKKISVASVLEEGDATRAYLKVEAVSNRNNRFTAKLKFFKARAEGPKLANATFKQHDDLFVKSGENEMYRNGFIITEINVRPGMEFVSFANGVRLSLGQEQGGDREGIVKKQIRETVRAHLDKERQVQGMGLKVLSLFFLDRVENYRKYPEGGGHEPGPYANWFEEIYSELAREYSDLFTEFPPVDKAHNGYFSKDAKGNFKDSSSGSSREDEDTYSLIMRNKEELLSLGNPLRFIFSHSALREGWDNPNVFQICTLNETVSALKKRQEIGRGLRLPVNQDGERVRDEYVNNLVVVANESYQDFVSTLQKEFEEAGVVFGRLPVEAFVGMRLVKDDQEKTLSTGDSETIWNHLKDSGWIADDGFILEEFGQAVENLTFSVPQEFKPLTREIAQAIEQHQIERHVAKHNPVKGRLNERVLLDPEFEKFWNAISTRTIYSVHYSTEELIEKAATAVRKMDKIEPPQIRTTFADVEVDGKGVSGKQVVSPKIEYAPPAKRVPDILSYIQGKVELTRSTLFQILERSGRIADFPKNPQKFMDSVVKEIRAVLHRMVIEGIQYERLDEISYEMRRFREEEHKLEFSGDRIVRTDKSVYDYITYDSTVEKKFAEGLEGLKNVKYFIKLPTWFRVPTPVGEYNPDWAILKQNGDIVYMIRETKSTKDQLKLRLPETDRIECGRKHFISIGVKYDIATSLEDAGL
;
A
#
# COMPACT_ATOMS: atom_id res chain seq x y z
N MET A 1 14.45 -6.53 17.95
CA MET A 1 13.10 -6.77 17.44
C MET A 1 13.20 -7.55 16.14
N LYS A 2 12.38 -8.56 15.90
CA LYS A 2 12.33 -9.29 14.62
C LYS A 2 10.93 -9.13 14.04
N PHE A 3 10.85 -8.75 12.77
CA PHE A 3 9.56 -8.67 12.05
C PHE A 3 8.94 -10.06 11.91
N LYS A 4 7.66 -10.18 12.21
CA LYS A 4 6.87 -11.37 11.91
C LYS A 4 6.20 -11.19 10.54
N PHE A 5 6.36 -12.20 9.68
CA PHE A 5 5.77 -12.19 8.35
C PHE A 5 4.56 -13.12 8.33
N ASP A 6 3.41 -12.59 7.95
CA ASP A 6 2.19 -13.37 7.79
C ASP A 6 2.11 -13.89 6.35
N ALA A 7 2.22 -15.22 6.21
CA ALA A 7 2.16 -15.90 4.92
C ALA A 7 0.74 -15.95 4.32
N ASN A 8 -0.30 -15.63 5.09
CA ASN A 8 -1.70 -15.86 4.71
C ASN A 8 -2.48 -14.57 4.41
N GLN A 9 -1.80 -13.48 4.08
CA GLN A 9 -2.44 -12.23 3.70
C GLN A 9 -3.17 -12.38 2.35
N PRO A 10 -4.53 -12.30 2.30
CA PRO A 10 -5.29 -12.61 1.09
C PRO A 10 -4.87 -11.79 -0.13
N PHE A 11 -4.72 -10.46 0.03
CA PHE A 11 -4.34 -9.57 -1.06
C PHE A 11 -2.95 -9.85 -1.63
N GLN A 12 -2.00 -10.34 -0.80
CA GLN A 12 -0.67 -10.74 -1.27
C GLN A 12 -0.74 -12.08 -2.02
N LEU A 13 -1.53 -13.03 -1.50
CA LEU A 13 -1.78 -14.30 -2.18
C LEU A 13 -2.49 -14.10 -3.53
N GLU A 14 -3.46 -13.18 -3.61
CA GLU A 14 -4.12 -12.78 -4.85
C GLU A 14 -3.09 -12.23 -5.87
N ALA A 15 -2.20 -11.34 -5.45
CA ALA A 15 -1.15 -10.78 -6.31
C ALA A 15 -0.15 -11.85 -6.78
N ILE A 16 0.26 -12.75 -5.90
CA ILE A 16 1.18 -13.85 -6.22
C ILE A 16 0.52 -14.83 -7.20
N SER A 17 -0.75 -15.20 -6.95
CA SER A 17 -1.49 -16.10 -7.84
C SER A 17 -1.74 -15.47 -9.20
N ALA A 18 -1.99 -14.16 -9.27
CA ALA A 18 -2.14 -13.46 -10.53
C ALA A 18 -0.91 -13.58 -11.45
N VAL A 19 0.29 -13.65 -10.87
CA VAL A 19 1.52 -13.85 -11.66
C VAL A 19 1.79 -15.33 -11.91
N THR A 20 1.64 -16.18 -10.90
CA THR A 20 1.95 -17.61 -11.09
C THR A 20 0.99 -18.31 -12.04
N ASP A 21 -0.29 -17.92 -12.03
CA ASP A 21 -1.32 -18.54 -12.86
C ASP A 21 -1.21 -18.15 -14.34
N LEU A 22 -0.38 -17.12 -14.70
CA LEU A 22 0.00 -16.85 -16.08
C LEU A 22 0.61 -18.07 -16.77
N PHE A 23 1.32 -18.88 -16.00
CA PHE A 23 2.02 -20.07 -16.45
C PHE A 23 1.24 -21.37 -16.16
N GLU A 24 -0.07 -21.27 -15.89
CA GLU A 24 -0.92 -22.47 -15.71
C GLU A 24 -0.86 -23.35 -16.97
N GLY A 25 -0.59 -24.63 -16.78
CA GLY A 25 -0.30 -25.58 -17.86
C GLY A 25 1.17 -25.77 -18.17
N GLN A 26 2.09 -24.93 -17.62
CA GLN A 26 3.54 -25.12 -17.76
C GLN A 26 3.98 -26.42 -17.05
N ALA A 27 4.62 -27.30 -17.77
CA ALA A 27 5.23 -28.50 -17.21
C ALA A 27 6.44 -28.14 -16.33
N LEU A 28 6.72 -28.97 -15.33
CA LEU A 28 7.95 -28.90 -14.53
C LEU A 28 9.13 -29.25 -15.44
N ALA A 29 9.73 -28.24 -16.08
CA ALA A 29 10.78 -28.42 -17.10
C ALA A 29 12.12 -27.89 -16.64
N ARG A 30 13.19 -28.54 -17.07
CA ARG A 30 14.57 -28.05 -16.91
C ARG A 30 15.05 -27.48 -18.22
N GLY A 31 15.56 -26.25 -18.20
CA GLY A 31 16.24 -25.64 -19.33
C GLY A 31 17.74 -25.83 -19.21
N ASP A 32 18.21 -26.99 -19.57
CA ASP A 32 19.65 -27.24 -19.60
C ASP A 32 20.22 -26.69 -20.92
N PHE A 33 21.38 -26.06 -20.86
CA PHE A 33 22.11 -25.60 -22.06
C PHE A 33 23.60 -25.87 -21.93
N GLU A 34 24.26 -26.06 -23.07
CA GLU A 34 25.70 -26.23 -23.14
C GLU A 34 26.35 -24.91 -23.60
N VAL A 35 27.31 -24.41 -22.83
CA VAL A 35 28.17 -23.28 -23.24
C VAL A 35 29.52 -23.84 -23.70
N GLN A 36 29.87 -23.63 -24.97
CA GLN A 36 31.20 -23.96 -25.45
C GLN A 36 32.18 -22.90 -24.96
N ILE A 37 33.12 -23.28 -24.08
CA ILE A 37 33.98 -22.34 -23.37
C ILE A 37 35.23 -22.01 -24.12
N GLU A 38 35.92 -23.02 -24.68
CA GLU A 38 37.16 -22.84 -25.47
C GLU A 38 37.38 -23.98 -26.45
N THR A 39 38.11 -23.64 -27.51
CA THR A 39 38.79 -24.65 -28.34
C THR A 39 40.26 -24.61 -27.94
N THR A 40 40.65 -25.44 -26.98
CA THR A 40 42.06 -25.62 -26.64
C THR A 40 42.68 -26.69 -27.56
N LEU A 41 43.88 -26.45 -28.03
CA LEU A 41 44.66 -27.50 -28.68
C LEU A 41 45.19 -28.46 -27.61
N ASP A 42 44.91 -29.72 -27.74
CA ASP A 42 45.54 -30.73 -26.88
C ASP A 42 47.02 -30.88 -27.19
N LEU A 43 47.74 -31.67 -26.40
CA LEU A 43 49.17 -31.96 -26.59
C LEU A 43 49.49 -32.56 -27.96
N LEU A 44 48.48 -32.98 -28.74
CA LEU A 44 48.58 -33.55 -30.09
C LEU A 44 48.09 -32.57 -31.16
N GLY A 45 47.78 -31.30 -30.82
CA GLY A 45 47.35 -30.29 -31.78
C GLY A 45 45.89 -30.44 -32.24
N GLN A 46 45.08 -31.29 -31.56
CA GLN A 46 43.68 -31.42 -31.91
C GLN A 46 42.82 -30.39 -31.09
N SER A 47 41.88 -29.79 -31.76
CA SER A 47 40.98 -28.84 -31.13
C SER A 47 39.96 -29.58 -30.25
N VAL A 48 40.07 -29.42 -28.93
CA VAL A 48 39.12 -29.97 -27.97
C VAL A 48 38.21 -28.81 -27.50
N ALA A 49 36.92 -28.90 -27.83
CA ALA A 49 35.94 -27.95 -27.35
C ALA A 49 35.54 -28.30 -25.90
N GLN A 50 35.97 -27.48 -24.98
CA GLN A 50 35.45 -27.58 -23.59
C GLN A 50 34.02 -27.04 -23.53
N ARG A 51 33.06 -27.89 -23.13
CA ARG A 51 31.66 -27.51 -22.98
C ARG A 51 31.33 -27.48 -21.50
N GLU A 52 30.70 -26.40 -21.04
CA GLU A 52 30.12 -26.31 -19.67
C GLU A 52 28.63 -26.43 -19.73
N LEU A 53 28.07 -27.26 -18.83
CA LEU A 53 26.63 -27.38 -18.63
C LEU A 53 26.14 -26.19 -17.82
N GLY A 54 25.14 -25.48 -18.34
CA GLY A 54 24.43 -24.40 -17.68
C GLY A 54 22.97 -24.76 -17.48
N PHE A 55 22.33 -24.05 -16.56
CA PHE A 55 20.92 -24.24 -16.24
C PHE A 55 20.17 -22.92 -16.46
N GLY A 56 19.09 -22.97 -17.25
CA GLY A 56 18.24 -21.82 -17.56
C GLY A 56 16.77 -22.11 -17.27
N ASN A 57 15.93 -21.11 -17.57
CA ASN A 57 14.50 -21.30 -17.53
C ASN A 57 13.99 -21.76 -18.90
N LEU A 58 13.03 -22.67 -18.89
CA LEU A 58 12.40 -23.17 -20.11
C LEU A 58 10.89 -22.92 -20.04
N LEU A 59 10.36 -22.17 -20.98
CA LEU A 59 8.93 -21.98 -21.19
C LEU A 59 8.45 -22.91 -22.29
N THR A 60 7.50 -23.76 -21.97
CA THR A 60 6.93 -24.74 -22.90
C THR A 60 5.53 -24.34 -23.37
N LEU A 61 4.96 -23.29 -22.80
CA LEU A 61 3.64 -22.75 -23.19
C LEU A 61 3.77 -21.87 -24.42
N ASP A 62 2.79 -21.93 -25.29
CA ASP A 62 2.61 -20.96 -26.35
C ASP A 62 2.03 -19.65 -25.84
N ASP A 63 2.33 -18.55 -26.54
CA ASP A 63 1.79 -17.22 -26.21
C ASP A 63 0.26 -17.20 -26.16
N SER A 64 -0.42 -18.04 -26.97
CA SER A 64 -1.87 -18.15 -26.96
C SER A 64 -2.44 -18.67 -25.63
N VAL A 65 -1.75 -19.64 -24.99
CA VAL A 65 -2.15 -20.17 -23.68
C VAL A 65 -1.92 -19.14 -22.60
N ILE A 66 -0.76 -18.46 -22.65
CA ILE A 66 -0.46 -17.38 -21.69
C ILE A 66 -1.48 -16.25 -21.83
N ASN A 67 -1.88 -15.91 -23.06
CA ASN A 67 -2.94 -14.92 -23.31
C ASN A 67 -4.30 -15.35 -22.76
N GLN A 68 -4.65 -16.63 -22.89
CA GLN A 68 -5.87 -17.17 -22.31
C GLN A 68 -5.84 -17.10 -20.78
N ASN A 69 -4.72 -17.48 -20.16
CA ASN A 69 -4.51 -17.39 -18.74
C ASN A 69 -4.57 -15.92 -18.27
N LEU A 70 -3.93 -15.01 -19.00
CA LEU A 70 -3.96 -13.58 -18.70
C LEU A 70 -5.39 -13.02 -18.68
N ARG A 71 -6.20 -13.35 -19.69
CA ARG A 71 -7.61 -12.91 -19.75
C ARG A 71 -8.43 -13.46 -18.58
N ALA A 72 -8.22 -14.73 -18.21
CA ALA A 72 -8.88 -15.33 -17.05
C ALA A 72 -8.50 -14.64 -15.74
N ILE A 73 -7.20 -14.28 -15.59
CA ILE A 73 -6.70 -13.53 -14.42
C ILE A 73 -7.28 -12.12 -14.39
N GLN A 74 -7.26 -11.40 -15.52
CA GLN A 74 -7.81 -10.06 -15.61
C GLN A 74 -9.31 -10.04 -15.27
N LYS A 75 -10.07 -11.00 -15.79
CA LYS A 75 -11.50 -11.14 -15.47
C LYS A 75 -11.71 -11.41 -13.97
N ARG A 76 -10.91 -12.32 -13.36
CA ARG A 76 -10.98 -12.63 -11.93
C ARG A 76 -10.69 -11.40 -11.06
N ASN A 77 -9.75 -10.57 -11.50
CA ASN A 77 -9.29 -9.39 -10.74
C ASN A 77 -10.04 -8.10 -11.12
N SER A 78 -11.12 -8.20 -11.92
CA SER A 78 -11.90 -7.04 -12.40
C SER A 78 -11.03 -5.99 -13.09
N ILE A 79 -10.13 -6.43 -13.95
CA ILE A 79 -9.25 -5.58 -14.76
C ILE A 79 -9.78 -5.57 -16.18
N PHE A 80 -9.80 -4.38 -16.81
CA PHE A 80 -10.20 -4.23 -18.20
C PHE A 80 -9.31 -5.06 -19.14
N GLN A 81 -9.92 -5.81 -20.05
CA GLN A 81 -9.24 -6.65 -21.03
C GLN A 81 -8.92 -5.82 -22.27
N GLU A 82 -7.64 -5.67 -22.59
CA GLU A 82 -7.21 -5.06 -23.84
C GLU A 82 -7.40 -6.06 -25.01
N ASP A 83 -7.88 -5.58 -26.16
CA ASP A 83 -8.18 -6.43 -27.33
C ASP A 83 -6.96 -7.10 -27.95
N SER A 84 -5.74 -6.58 -27.76
CA SER A 84 -4.53 -7.16 -28.30
C SER A 84 -3.40 -7.24 -27.26
N VAL A 85 -3.23 -8.41 -26.70
CA VAL A 85 -2.12 -8.72 -25.78
C VAL A 85 -0.78 -8.90 -26.50
N SER A 86 -0.80 -9.24 -27.78
CA SER A 86 0.37 -9.63 -28.56
C SER A 86 1.42 -8.53 -28.82
N THR A 87 1.04 -7.25 -28.69
CA THR A 87 1.93 -6.12 -29.01
C THR A 87 2.91 -5.76 -27.90
N LYS A 88 2.65 -6.18 -26.65
CA LYS A 88 3.46 -5.81 -25.48
C LYS A 88 4.44 -6.92 -25.04
N GLY A 89 4.44 -8.07 -25.72
CA GLY A 89 5.25 -9.23 -25.38
C GLY A 89 4.94 -9.80 -24.00
N LEU A 90 5.80 -10.69 -23.49
CA LEU A 90 5.64 -11.29 -22.16
C LEU A 90 6.07 -10.31 -21.04
N ASN A 91 5.46 -9.15 -21.01
CA ASN A 91 5.61 -8.15 -19.96
C ASN A 91 4.31 -8.06 -19.16
N PHE A 92 4.37 -8.16 -17.85
CA PHE A 92 3.21 -8.19 -16.96
C PHE A 92 3.38 -7.18 -15.82
N SER A 93 2.35 -6.37 -15.58
CA SER A 93 2.34 -5.36 -14.54
C SER A 93 1.54 -5.83 -13.31
N VAL A 94 2.10 -5.61 -12.14
CA VAL A 94 1.47 -5.79 -10.83
C VAL A 94 1.47 -4.43 -10.14
N GLU A 95 0.31 -3.85 -9.94
CA GLU A 95 0.15 -2.59 -9.26
C GLU A 95 -0.19 -2.84 -7.79
N MET A 96 0.63 -2.33 -6.90
CA MET A 96 0.41 -2.44 -5.46
C MET A 96 0.79 -1.15 -4.76
N GLU A 97 -0.10 -0.61 -3.96
CA GLU A 97 0.14 0.63 -3.22
C GLU A 97 1.38 0.54 -2.31
N THR A 98 2.01 1.68 -2.11
CA THR A 98 3.18 1.81 -1.25
C THR A 98 2.87 1.31 0.17
N GLY A 99 3.77 0.54 0.74
CA GLY A 99 3.58 0.01 2.10
C GLY A 99 2.83 -1.32 2.20
N THR A 100 2.22 -1.82 1.12
CA THR A 100 1.45 -3.08 1.12
C THR A 100 2.31 -4.33 0.99
N GLY A 101 3.62 -4.20 0.80
CA GLY A 101 4.57 -5.32 0.78
C GLY A 101 4.94 -5.84 -0.60
N LYS A 102 5.08 -4.98 -1.62
CA LYS A 102 5.54 -5.33 -2.97
C LYS A 102 6.76 -6.26 -2.96
N THR A 103 7.78 -5.91 -2.19
CA THR A 103 9.01 -6.69 -2.08
C THR A 103 8.76 -8.11 -1.60
N TYR A 104 7.90 -8.29 -0.61
CA TYR A 104 7.49 -9.62 -0.15
C TYR A 104 6.78 -10.40 -1.26
N VAL A 105 5.86 -9.75 -1.97
CA VAL A 105 5.07 -10.38 -3.04
C VAL A 105 5.95 -10.87 -4.16
N TYR A 106 6.86 -10.04 -4.70
CA TYR A 106 7.68 -10.52 -5.81
C TYR A 106 8.75 -11.55 -5.37
N LEU A 107 9.31 -11.43 -4.18
CA LEU A 107 10.20 -12.46 -3.65
C LEU A 107 9.46 -13.80 -3.47
N ARG A 108 8.28 -13.77 -2.88
CA ARG A 108 7.46 -14.97 -2.74
C ARG A 108 7.02 -15.54 -4.09
N THR A 109 6.71 -14.69 -5.06
CA THR A 109 6.42 -15.10 -6.44
C THR A 109 7.57 -15.91 -7.05
N VAL A 110 8.83 -15.51 -6.79
CA VAL A 110 10.02 -16.27 -7.23
C VAL A 110 9.99 -17.72 -6.69
N PHE A 111 9.73 -17.88 -5.40
CA PHE A 111 9.63 -19.21 -4.79
C PHE A 111 8.43 -20.01 -5.30
N GLU A 112 7.28 -19.39 -5.50
CA GLU A 112 6.09 -20.03 -6.04
C GLU A 112 6.29 -20.47 -7.50
N LEU A 113 6.92 -19.65 -8.33
CA LEU A 113 7.28 -20.00 -9.72
C LEU A 113 8.30 -21.14 -9.77
N ASN A 114 9.28 -21.14 -8.86
CA ASN A 114 10.22 -22.24 -8.73
C ASN A 114 9.49 -23.55 -8.30
N ARG A 115 8.63 -23.47 -7.28
CA ARG A 115 7.90 -24.61 -6.75
C ARG A 115 6.94 -25.20 -7.77
N LYS A 116 6.16 -24.33 -8.48
CA LYS A 116 5.13 -24.78 -9.42
C LYS A 116 5.71 -25.25 -10.75
N TYR A 117 6.73 -24.54 -11.29
CA TYR A 117 7.16 -24.70 -12.67
C TYR A 117 8.65 -24.99 -12.83
N GLY A 118 9.42 -24.98 -11.75
CA GLY A 118 10.86 -25.27 -11.78
C GLY A 118 11.74 -24.12 -12.30
N PHE A 119 11.22 -22.90 -12.45
CA PHE A 119 12.02 -21.75 -12.83
C PHE A 119 13.08 -21.42 -11.76
N LYS A 120 14.33 -21.16 -12.17
CA LYS A 120 15.47 -21.05 -11.25
C LYS A 120 16.26 -19.76 -11.41
N LYS A 121 16.15 -19.05 -12.51
CA LYS A 121 16.97 -17.89 -12.84
C LYS A 121 16.13 -16.63 -12.83
N PHE A 122 16.43 -15.75 -11.87
CA PHE A 122 15.70 -14.50 -11.66
C PHE A 122 16.68 -13.34 -11.56
N ILE A 123 16.29 -12.19 -12.11
CA ILE A 123 17.05 -10.94 -12.01
C ILE A 123 16.11 -9.85 -11.51
N ILE A 124 16.49 -9.20 -10.42
CA ILE A 124 15.77 -8.02 -9.91
C ILE A 124 16.54 -6.78 -10.37
N VAL A 125 15.94 -6.01 -11.27
CA VAL A 125 16.48 -4.74 -11.75
C VAL A 125 15.91 -3.59 -10.95
N VAL A 126 16.77 -2.75 -10.45
CA VAL A 126 16.39 -1.60 -9.60
C VAL A 126 16.94 -0.29 -10.19
N PRO A 127 16.21 0.84 -10.03
CA PRO A 127 16.62 2.12 -10.59
C PRO A 127 17.72 2.84 -9.79
N SER A 128 17.89 2.51 -8.51
CA SER A 128 18.82 3.21 -7.62
C SER A 128 19.51 2.27 -6.63
N VAL A 129 20.63 2.75 -6.08
CA VAL A 129 21.38 2.03 -5.03
C VAL A 129 20.53 1.91 -3.75
N ALA A 130 19.77 2.93 -3.41
CA ALA A 130 18.92 2.92 -2.23
C ALA A 130 17.86 1.81 -2.29
N ILE A 131 17.18 1.64 -3.43
CA ILE A 131 16.23 0.53 -3.63
C ILE A 131 16.95 -0.81 -3.58
N ARG A 132 18.15 -0.91 -4.17
CA ARG A 132 18.98 -2.12 -4.11
C ARG A 132 19.24 -2.56 -2.66
N GLU A 133 19.75 -1.65 -1.83
CA GLU A 133 20.02 -1.94 -0.41
C GLU A 133 18.73 -2.32 0.35
N GLY A 134 17.60 -1.68 0.02
CA GLY A 134 16.28 -2.02 0.56
C GLY A 134 15.85 -3.45 0.21
N VAL A 135 16.04 -3.86 -1.04
CA VAL A 135 15.74 -5.22 -1.51
C VAL A 135 16.63 -6.25 -0.80
N LEU A 136 17.96 -6.00 -0.73
CA LEU A 136 18.89 -6.90 -0.07
C LEU A 136 18.55 -7.08 1.41
N LYS A 137 18.30 -5.99 2.13
CA LYS A 137 17.91 -6.05 3.54
C LYS A 137 16.60 -6.83 3.71
N SER A 138 15.63 -6.61 2.83
CA SER A 138 14.37 -7.36 2.83
C SER A 138 14.59 -8.85 2.60
N MET A 139 15.47 -9.22 1.65
CA MET A 139 15.83 -10.62 1.40
C MET A 139 16.46 -11.28 2.64
N ASP A 140 17.39 -10.59 3.30
CA ASP A 140 18.04 -11.10 4.52
C ASP A 140 17.04 -11.28 5.66
N MET A 141 16.15 -10.31 5.87
CA MET A 141 15.11 -10.38 6.91
C MET A 141 14.12 -11.53 6.67
N MET A 142 13.75 -11.77 5.40
CA MET A 142 12.75 -12.79 5.02
C MET A 142 13.37 -14.17 4.80
N LYS A 143 14.70 -14.30 4.79
CA LYS A 143 15.40 -15.56 4.49
C LYS A 143 14.94 -16.73 5.36
N GLY A 144 14.82 -16.51 6.67
CA GLY A 144 14.31 -17.51 7.62
C GLY A 144 12.88 -17.92 7.30
N HIS A 145 12.01 -16.93 7.11
CA HIS A 145 10.61 -17.12 6.78
C HIS A 145 10.40 -17.94 5.49
N PHE A 146 11.12 -17.60 4.41
CA PHE A 146 11.01 -18.35 3.15
C PHE A 146 11.59 -19.76 3.25
N ARG A 147 12.66 -19.95 4.03
CA ARG A 147 13.17 -21.31 4.29
C ARG A 147 12.16 -22.20 4.97
N GLU A 148 11.47 -21.70 5.97
CA GLU A 148 10.40 -22.45 6.66
C GLU A 148 9.22 -22.70 5.71
N LEU A 149 8.78 -21.68 4.98
CA LEU A 149 7.62 -21.75 4.09
C LEU A 149 7.82 -22.70 2.90
N TYR A 150 9.07 -22.88 2.42
CA TYR A 150 9.40 -23.67 1.24
C TYR A 150 10.30 -24.88 1.53
N ASN A 151 10.17 -25.48 2.72
CA ASN A 151 10.87 -26.73 3.08
C ASN A 151 12.38 -26.66 2.85
N GLN A 152 13.02 -25.57 3.26
CA GLN A 152 14.48 -25.35 3.19
C GLN A 152 15.05 -25.38 1.75
N VAL A 153 14.25 -25.02 0.73
CA VAL A 153 14.75 -24.94 -0.66
C VAL A 153 16.02 -24.08 -0.68
N PRO A 154 17.15 -24.62 -1.19
CA PRO A 154 18.37 -23.85 -1.29
C PRO A 154 18.21 -22.76 -2.33
N PHE A 155 18.55 -21.54 -1.96
CA PHE A 155 18.61 -20.42 -2.88
C PHE A 155 19.83 -19.54 -2.61
N ASN A 156 20.39 -19.01 -3.68
CA ASN A 156 21.50 -18.08 -3.65
C ASN A 156 21.06 -16.73 -4.17
N HIS A 157 21.51 -15.67 -3.52
CA HIS A 157 21.32 -14.32 -4.00
C HIS A 157 22.64 -13.55 -3.94
N PHE A 158 22.86 -12.68 -4.92
CA PHE A 158 24.02 -11.82 -4.98
C PHE A 158 23.71 -10.52 -5.73
N VAL A 159 24.56 -9.53 -5.50
CA VAL A 159 24.52 -8.25 -6.22
C VAL A 159 25.52 -8.33 -7.38
N TYR A 160 25.09 -7.91 -8.56
CA TYR A 160 26.02 -7.75 -9.67
C TYR A 160 27.09 -6.70 -9.31
N ASP A 161 28.36 -7.12 -9.40
CA ASP A 161 29.52 -6.26 -9.23
C ASP A 161 30.42 -6.39 -10.46
N SER A 162 30.66 -5.26 -11.15
CA SER A 162 31.52 -5.19 -12.31
C SER A 162 32.97 -5.62 -12.05
N LYS A 163 33.40 -5.62 -10.78
CA LYS A 163 34.71 -6.13 -10.36
C LYS A 163 34.77 -7.66 -10.19
N ARG A 164 33.57 -8.29 -10.10
CA ARG A 164 33.43 -9.74 -9.85
C ARG A 164 32.58 -10.43 -10.91
N VAL A 165 32.82 -10.12 -12.18
CA VAL A 165 32.04 -10.67 -13.30
C VAL A 165 32.05 -12.20 -13.39
N SER A 166 33.03 -12.88 -12.81
CA SER A 166 33.09 -14.34 -12.71
C SER A 166 31.89 -14.94 -11.92
N GLN A 167 31.21 -14.18 -11.08
CA GLN A 167 30.00 -14.61 -10.42
C GLN A 167 28.85 -14.93 -11.40
N LEU A 168 28.83 -14.30 -12.58
CA LEU A 168 27.84 -14.58 -13.62
C LEU A 168 28.00 -15.99 -14.21
N ARG A 169 29.23 -16.51 -14.29
CA ARG A 169 29.48 -17.91 -14.65
C ARG A 169 28.88 -18.85 -13.62
N GLY A 170 29.06 -18.55 -12.31
CA GLY A 170 28.42 -19.28 -11.22
C GLY A 170 26.89 -19.22 -11.27
N TYR A 171 26.31 -18.03 -11.57
CA TYR A 171 24.90 -17.85 -11.79
C TYR A 171 24.37 -18.75 -12.93
N ALA A 172 25.05 -18.82 -14.07
CA ALA A 172 24.62 -19.64 -15.18
C ALA A 172 24.74 -21.16 -14.90
N ARG A 173 25.77 -21.59 -14.15
CA ARG A 173 26.02 -23.00 -13.82
C ARG A 173 25.26 -23.56 -12.63
N GLY A 174 24.81 -22.70 -11.72
CA GLY A 174 24.08 -23.14 -10.53
C GLY A 174 22.74 -23.77 -10.87
N ASN A 175 22.47 -24.97 -10.35
CA ASN A 175 21.20 -25.67 -10.56
C ASN A 175 20.16 -25.40 -9.46
N ASP A 176 20.51 -24.63 -8.45
CA ASP A 176 19.65 -24.12 -7.41
C ASP A 176 18.95 -22.82 -7.84
N LEU A 177 18.01 -22.35 -6.99
CA LEU A 177 17.33 -21.08 -7.20
C LEU A 177 18.32 -19.91 -7.08
N GLN A 178 18.49 -19.13 -8.15
CA GLN A 178 19.45 -18.04 -8.24
C GLN A 178 18.75 -16.70 -8.43
N LEU A 179 19.00 -15.76 -7.54
CA LEU A 179 18.51 -14.38 -7.61
C LEU A 179 19.68 -13.42 -7.77
N MET A 180 19.71 -12.65 -8.84
CA MET A 180 20.69 -11.58 -9.03
C MET A 180 20.00 -10.22 -8.89
N VAL A 181 20.57 -9.32 -8.09
CA VAL A 181 20.11 -7.92 -8.00
C VAL A 181 21.07 -7.03 -8.78
N ILE A 182 20.56 -6.21 -9.68
CA ILE A 182 21.39 -5.37 -10.55
C ILE A 182 20.76 -3.97 -10.70
N ASN A 183 21.59 -2.92 -10.64
CA ASN A 183 21.17 -1.57 -10.97
C ASN A 183 21.10 -1.38 -12.48
N ILE A 184 20.10 -0.66 -12.98
CA ILE A 184 19.97 -0.37 -14.41
C ILE A 184 21.22 0.31 -14.98
N GLN A 185 21.85 1.22 -14.23
CA GLN A 185 23.07 1.93 -14.66
C GLN A 185 24.27 1.01 -14.88
N ALA A 186 24.22 -0.22 -14.38
CA ALA A 186 25.32 -1.16 -14.55
C ALA A 186 25.40 -1.75 -15.99
N PHE A 187 24.32 -1.61 -16.78
CA PHE A 187 24.24 -2.20 -18.12
C PHE A 187 23.46 -1.37 -19.15
N ASP A 188 22.98 -0.15 -18.82
CA ASP A 188 22.23 0.71 -19.74
C ASP A 188 23.10 1.37 -20.82
N LYS A 189 24.41 1.53 -20.58
CA LYS A 189 25.35 2.15 -21.51
C LYS A 189 26.25 1.07 -22.17
N LYS A 190 25.79 0.49 -23.27
CA LYS A 190 26.47 -0.62 -23.97
C LYS A 190 27.95 -0.37 -24.26
N SER A 191 28.36 0.85 -24.57
CA SER A 191 29.74 1.21 -24.92
C SER A 191 30.71 1.25 -23.74
N ILE A 192 30.19 1.41 -22.51
CA ILE A 192 30.98 1.66 -21.29
C ILE A 192 30.81 0.53 -20.28
N ALA A 193 29.66 -0.10 -20.24
CA ALA A 193 29.34 -1.09 -19.23
C ALA A 193 30.14 -2.38 -19.43
N ILE A 194 30.84 -2.80 -18.38
CA ILE A 194 31.72 -3.98 -18.36
C ILE A 194 30.98 -5.25 -18.77
N ILE A 195 29.70 -5.36 -18.43
CA ILE A 195 28.87 -6.53 -18.77
C ILE A 195 28.78 -6.79 -20.30
N HIS A 196 28.97 -5.75 -21.11
CA HIS A 196 28.93 -5.82 -22.58
C HIS A 196 30.33 -5.93 -23.25
N GLN A 197 31.40 -5.95 -22.46
CA GLN A 197 32.78 -6.01 -22.98
C GLN A 197 33.34 -7.43 -22.88
N ASP A 198 34.12 -7.82 -23.87
CA ASP A 198 34.85 -9.08 -23.82
C ASP A 198 35.86 -9.07 -22.67
N ARG A 199 35.94 -10.17 -21.90
CA ARG A 199 36.79 -10.27 -20.71
C ARG A 199 37.57 -11.59 -20.68
N ASP A 200 38.85 -11.51 -20.41
CA ASP A 200 39.70 -12.69 -20.24
C ASP A 200 39.23 -13.60 -19.11
N GLN A 201 38.69 -12.99 -18.00
CA GLN A 201 38.12 -13.73 -16.88
C GLN A 201 36.86 -14.54 -17.26
N MET A 202 36.29 -14.31 -18.44
CA MET A 202 35.12 -14.97 -19.00
C MET A 202 35.45 -15.71 -20.31
N ASP A 203 36.72 -16.14 -20.46
CA ASP A 203 37.21 -16.87 -21.62
C ASP A 203 36.98 -16.13 -22.97
N GLY A 204 37.20 -14.78 -22.95
CA GLY A 204 37.02 -13.92 -24.12
C GLY A 204 35.55 -13.61 -24.46
N ARG A 205 34.59 -14.02 -23.63
CA ARG A 205 33.17 -13.75 -23.86
C ARG A 205 32.67 -12.53 -23.07
N ARG A 206 31.55 -12.00 -23.53
CA ARG A 206 30.87 -10.94 -22.82
C ARG A 206 30.08 -11.50 -21.62
N PRO A 207 30.21 -10.94 -20.44
CA PRO A 207 29.48 -11.40 -19.25
C PRO A 207 27.95 -11.51 -19.45
N ILE A 208 27.37 -10.66 -20.30
CA ILE A 208 25.94 -10.68 -20.59
C ILE A 208 25.47 -11.96 -21.29
N GLU A 209 26.34 -12.62 -22.08
CA GLU A 209 25.97 -13.84 -22.79
C GLU A 209 25.64 -15.00 -21.86
N PHE A 210 26.31 -15.06 -20.70
CA PHE A 210 25.96 -16.01 -19.65
C PHE A 210 24.57 -15.77 -19.06
N ILE A 211 24.18 -14.50 -18.95
CA ILE A 211 22.82 -14.14 -18.50
C ILE A 211 21.79 -14.53 -19.56
N GLN A 212 22.04 -14.14 -20.82
CA GLN A 212 21.13 -14.40 -21.93
C GLN A 212 20.83 -15.90 -22.09
N ALA A 213 21.88 -16.75 -21.97
CA ALA A 213 21.74 -18.19 -22.06
C ALA A 213 20.80 -18.79 -20.98
N THR A 214 20.71 -18.16 -19.82
CA THR A 214 19.81 -18.61 -18.74
C THR A 214 18.36 -18.27 -18.97
N ARG A 215 18.02 -17.38 -19.91
CA ARG A 215 16.67 -16.85 -20.14
C ARG A 215 15.98 -16.46 -18.82
N PRO A 216 16.49 -15.45 -18.08
CA PRO A 216 16.02 -15.15 -16.74
C PRO A 216 14.60 -14.58 -16.76
N ILE A 217 13.84 -14.79 -15.67
CA ILE A 217 12.67 -13.97 -15.38
C ILE A 217 13.16 -12.66 -14.76
N VAL A 218 12.86 -11.54 -15.42
CA VAL A 218 13.31 -10.22 -14.98
C VAL A 218 12.18 -9.56 -14.17
N ILE A 219 12.49 -9.14 -12.96
CA ILE A 219 11.62 -8.41 -12.06
C ILE A 219 12.09 -6.95 -12.03
N LEU A 220 11.23 -6.01 -12.39
CA LEU A 220 11.49 -4.58 -12.30
C LEU A 220 10.81 -4.01 -11.06
N ASP A 221 11.58 -3.49 -10.13
CA ASP A 221 11.08 -2.77 -8.97
C ASP A 221 11.09 -1.26 -9.28
N GLU A 222 9.95 -0.60 -9.15
CA GLU A 222 9.68 0.80 -9.53
C GLU A 222 10.04 1.11 -11.00
N PRO A 223 9.44 0.39 -11.99
CA PRO A 223 9.76 0.48 -13.41
C PRO A 223 9.56 1.87 -14.03
N GLN A 224 8.71 2.75 -13.47
CA GLN A 224 8.50 4.11 -13.97
C GLN A 224 9.78 4.95 -14.02
N ASN A 225 10.79 4.58 -13.23
CA ASN A 225 12.12 5.20 -13.24
C ASN A 225 13.05 4.60 -14.31
N MET A 226 12.60 3.58 -15.07
CA MET A 226 13.36 2.83 -16.07
C MET A 226 12.64 2.74 -17.42
N GLU A 227 11.74 3.72 -17.72
CA GLU A 227 10.93 3.75 -18.95
C GLU A 227 11.61 4.49 -20.12
N SER A 228 12.84 4.99 -19.96
CA SER A 228 13.57 5.59 -21.07
C SER A 228 13.84 4.53 -22.15
N ARG A 229 13.95 4.97 -23.42
CA ARG A 229 14.26 4.07 -24.54
C ARG A 229 15.54 3.26 -24.28
N THR A 230 16.57 3.91 -23.78
CA THR A 230 17.86 3.26 -23.45
C THR A 230 17.71 2.18 -22.37
N ALA A 231 16.91 2.46 -21.32
CA ALA A 231 16.68 1.49 -20.25
C ALA A 231 15.87 0.28 -20.76
N ARG A 232 14.83 0.52 -21.58
CA ARG A 232 14.06 -0.58 -22.19
C ARG A 232 14.91 -1.47 -23.09
N GLU A 233 15.77 -0.88 -23.92
CA GLU A 233 16.72 -1.63 -24.77
C GLU A 233 17.75 -2.41 -23.93
N ALA A 234 18.19 -1.84 -22.81
CA ALA A 234 19.08 -2.52 -21.88
C ALA A 234 18.40 -3.73 -21.22
N ILE A 235 17.18 -3.58 -20.71
CA ILE A 235 16.42 -4.70 -20.13
C ILE A 235 16.18 -5.80 -21.15
N ALA A 236 15.79 -5.44 -22.38
CA ALA A 236 15.63 -6.40 -23.48
C ALA A 236 16.93 -7.15 -23.79
N SER A 237 18.10 -6.51 -23.64
CA SER A 237 19.40 -7.14 -23.88
C SER A 237 19.73 -8.29 -22.92
N LEU A 238 19.04 -8.41 -21.79
CA LEU A 238 19.17 -9.56 -20.88
C LEU A 238 18.51 -10.83 -21.43
N SER A 239 17.78 -10.76 -22.55
CA SER A 239 17.01 -11.86 -23.15
C SER A 239 16.03 -12.51 -22.17
N PRO A 240 15.17 -11.74 -21.50
CA PRO A 240 14.27 -12.26 -20.48
C PRO A 240 13.28 -13.28 -21.06
N LEU A 241 12.98 -14.33 -20.30
CA LEU A 241 11.87 -15.23 -20.58
C LEU A 241 10.54 -14.47 -20.49
N CYS A 242 10.39 -13.67 -19.44
CA CYS A 242 9.34 -12.68 -19.28
C CYS A 242 9.81 -11.57 -18.34
N THR A 243 9.07 -10.46 -18.32
CA THR A 243 9.35 -9.33 -17.43
C THR A 243 8.15 -9.06 -16.53
N LEU A 244 8.38 -9.08 -15.23
CA LEU A 244 7.39 -8.79 -14.18
C LEU A 244 7.66 -7.38 -13.62
N ARG A 245 6.68 -6.50 -13.67
CA ARG A 245 6.82 -5.08 -13.36
C ARG A 245 6.00 -4.75 -12.12
N TYR A 246 6.67 -4.39 -11.03
CA TYR A 246 6.03 -4.09 -9.75
C TYR A 246 6.15 -2.61 -9.41
N SER A 247 5.03 -1.91 -9.28
CA SER A 247 4.99 -0.50 -8.90
C SER A 247 3.69 -0.15 -8.17
N ALA A 248 3.69 0.97 -7.44
CA ALA A 248 2.48 1.65 -7.00
C ALA A 248 1.98 2.66 -8.05
N THR A 249 2.85 3.06 -8.99
CA THR A 249 2.62 4.15 -9.94
C THR A 249 3.16 3.80 -11.31
N HIS A 250 2.47 2.89 -12.02
CA HIS A 250 2.84 2.59 -13.41
C HIS A 250 2.46 3.77 -14.33
N ARG A 251 3.42 4.26 -15.12
CA ARG A 251 3.11 5.15 -16.26
C ARG A 251 2.55 4.37 -17.43
N ASP A 252 3.25 3.31 -17.84
CA ASP A 252 2.83 2.40 -18.89
C ASP A 252 2.42 1.06 -18.24
N LYS A 253 1.16 0.65 -18.39
CA LYS A 253 0.68 -0.64 -17.89
C LYS A 253 0.81 -1.69 -18.99
N TYR A 254 1.64 -2.69 -18.72
CA TYR A 254 1.87 -3.82 -19.62
C TYR A 254 1.10 -5.02 -19.11
N ASN A 255 0.04 -5.44 -19.81
CA ASN A 255 -0.72 -6.64 -19.46
C ASN A 255 -0.97 -6.72 -17.95
N LEU A 256 -1.70 -5.75 -17.40
CA LEU A 256 -1.96 -5.64 -15.96
C LEU A 256 -2.64 -6.91 -15.46
N VAL A 257 -2.07 -7.56 -14.45
CA VAL A 257 -2.60 -8.82 -13.87
C VAL A 257 -3.19 -8.64 -12.48
N TYR A 258 -2.73 -7.64 -11.74
CA TYR A 258 -3.22 -7.34 -10.39
C TYR A 258 -3.17 -5.85 -10.11
N GLN A 259 -4.20 -5.34 -9.45
CA GLN A 259 -4.30 -3.93 -9.07
C GLN A 259 -4.77 -3.79 -7.63
N LEU A 260 -3.89 -3.21 -6.82
CA LEU A 260 -4.18 -2.74 -5.47
C LEU A 260 -3.81 -1.25 -5.40
N ASP A 261 -4.71 -0.42 -5.95
CA ASP A 261 -4.59 1.03 -5.94
C ASP A 261 -4.77 1.61 -4.52
N PRO A 262 -4.52 2.93 -4.30
CA PRO A 262 -4.68 3.57 -3.01
C PRO A 262 -6.08 3.42 -2.42
N VAL A 263 -7.13 3.46 -3.25
CA VAL A 263 -8.53 3.33 -2.82
C VAL A 263 -8.75 1.94 -2.23
N ARG A 264 -8.41 0.90 -3.01
CA ARG A 264 -8.54 -0.51 -2.58
C ARG A 264 -7.66 -0.83 -1.37
N ALA A 265 -6.45 -0.26 -1.31
CA ALA A 265 -5.54 -0.46 -0.16
C ALA A 265 -6.13 0.14 1.12
N PHE A 266 -6.70 1.33 1.03
CA PHE A 266 -7.39 1.97 2.15
C PHE A 266 -8.65 1.20 2.56
N GLN A 267 -9.51 0.82 1.62
CA GLN A 267 -10.71 0.03 1.88
C GLN A 267 -10.42 -1.29 2.59
N LYS A 268 -9.31 -1.94 2.20
CA LYS A 268 -8.84 -3.18 2.84
C LYS A 268 -8.09 -2.92 4.16
N ARG A 269 -7.99 -1.67 4.65
CA ARG A 269 -7.28 -1.26 5.87
C ARG A 269 -5.82 -1.71 5.89
N LEU A 270 -5.13 -1.57 4.75
CA LEU A 270 -3.74 -1.99 4.57
C LEU A 270 -2.74 -0.85 4.71
N VAL A 271 -3.23 0.39 4.74
CA VAL A 271 -2.46 1.62 4.86
C VAL A 271 -3.09 2.55 5.90
N LYS A 272 -2.29 3.50 6.42
CA LYS A 272 -2.78 4.54 7.31
C LYS A 272 -3.67 5.53 6.56
N LYS A 273 -4.65 6.11 7.27
CA LYS A 273 -5.40 7.29 6.85
C LYS A 273 -4.48 8.51 6.85
N ILE A 274 -4.69 9.44 5.93
CA ILE A 274 -3.95 10.70 5.88
C ILE A 274 -4.79 11.79 6.56
N SER A 275 -4.19 12.52 7.49
CA SER A 275 -4.76 13.74 8.06
C SER A 275 -3.85 14.92 7.79
N VAL A 276 -4.40 16.01 7.28
CA VAL A 276 -3.64 17.20 6.89
C VAL A 276 -3.83 18.31 7.90
N ALA A 277 -2.74 18.72 8.55
CA ALA A 277 -2.65 19.92 9.37
C ALA A 277 -2.11 21.07 8.51
N SER A 278 -2.99 21.98 8.12
CA SER A 278 -2.62 23.16 7.34
C SER A 278 -2.12 24.27 8.26
N VAL A 279 -0.91 24.74 8.03
CA VAL A 279 -0.34 25.89 8.72
C VAL A 279 -0.27 27.06 7.74
N LEU A 280 -1.19 27.99 7.92
CA LEU A 280 -1.36 29.17 7.06
C LEU A 280 -1.36 30.43 7.92
N GLU A 281 -0.96 31.54 7.34
CA GLU A 281 -1.15 32.89 7.92
C GLU A 281 -2.60 33.35 7.68
N GLU A 282 -3.28 33.85 8.72
CA GLU A 282 -4.63 34.43 8.55
C GLU A 282 -4.55 35.68 7.69
N GLY A 283 -5.10 35.63 6.47
CA GLY A 283 -5.08 36.72 5.51
C GLY A 283 -4.64 36.29 4.12
N ASP A 284 -5.20 35.25 3.60
CA ASP A 284 -4.80 34.40 2.46
C ASP A 284 -4.65 35.05 1.07
N ALA A 285 -4.71 36.40 0.94
CA ALA A 285 -4.32 37.11 -0.27
C ALA A 285 -2.79 37.18 -0.48
N THR A 286 -1.98 36.55 0.37
CA THR A 286 -0.55 36.87 0.55
C THR A 286 0.45 35.75 0.35
N ARG A 287 0.10 34.65 -0.28
CA ARG A 287 1.07 33.60 -0.65
C ARG A 287 2.16 34.03 -1.62
N ALA A 288 1.92 35.09 -2.34
CA ALA A 288 2.85 35.62 -3.32
C ALA A 288 3.95 36.45 -2.63
N TYR A 289 5.16 35.87 -2.47
CA TYR A 289 6.32 36.69 -2.06
C TYR A 289 6.62 37.73 -3.11
N LEU A 290 6.59 38.97 -2.66
CA LEU A 290 6.91 40.13 -3.46
C LEU A 290 7.71 41.14 -2.63
N LYS A 291 8.80 41.67 -3.21
CA LYS A 291 9.52 42.78 -2.63
C LYS A 291 9.70 43.86 -3.68
N VAL A 292 9.40 45.09 -3.35
CA VAL A 292 9.69 46.24 -4.22
C VAL A 292 11.13 46.71 -3.96
N GLU A 293 12.05 46.38 -4.88
CA GLU A 293 13.46 46.74 -4.74
C GLU A 293 13.77 48.17 -5.22
N ALA A 294 13.10 48.60 -6.29
CA ALA A 294 13.26 49.95 -6.84
C ALA A 294 12.05 50.33 -7.68
N VAL A 295 11.75 51.61 -7.72
CA VAL A 295 10.84 52.19 -8.70
C VAL A 295 11.59 53.28 -9.46
N SER A 296 11.31 53.47 -10.75
CA SER A 296 11.97 54.49 -11.56
C SER A 296 11.05 55.10 -12.61
N ASN A 297 11.29 56.32 -12.95
CA ASN A 297 10.70 56.99 -14.09
C ASN A 297 11.83 57.41 -15.04
N ARG A 298 11.89 56.82 -16.22
CA ARG A 298 12.77 57.21 -17.30
C ARG A 298 11.96 57.50 -18.56
N ASN A 299 12.06 58.71 -19.09
CA ASN A 299 11.34 59.12 -20.28
C ASN A 299 9.82 58.89 -20.21
N ASN A 300 9.21 59.28 -19.10
CA ASN A 300 7.78 59.10 -18.79
C ASN A 300 7.30 57.63 -18.75
N ARG A 301 8.23 56.70 -18.56
CA ARG A 301 7.92 55.27 -18.36
C ARG A 301 8.16 54.87 -16.90
N PHE A 302 7.07 54.59 -16.20
CA PHE A 302 7.11 54.11 -14.82
C PHE A 302 7.44 52.63 -14.80
N THR A 303 8.47 52.23 -14.05
CA THR A 303 8.88 50.84 -13.91
C THR A 303 9.17 50.53 -12.44
N ALA A 304 8.89 49.29 -12.04
CA ALA A 304 9.22 48.78 -10.74
C ALA A 304 10.11 47.52 -10.87
N LYS A 305 11.19 47.46 -10.12
CA LYS A 305 12.00 46.26 -9.97
C LYS A 305 11.47 45.49 -8.79
N LEU A 306 10.95 44.32 -9.10
CA LEU A 306 10.37 43.41 -8.10
C LEU A 306 11.25 42.20 -7.95
N LYS A 307 11.36 41.74 -6.70
CA LYS A 307 11.89 40.41 -6.34
C LYS A 307 10.73 39.49 -6.08
N PHE A 308 10.71 38.33 -6.76
CA PHE A 308 9.59 37.39 -6.75
C PHE A 308 10.07 35.99 -7.09
N PHE A 309 9.22 34.96 -6.89
CA PHE A 309 9.52 33.57 -7.28
C PHE A 309 9.15 33.32 -8.75
N LYS A 310 10.16 33.04 -9.59
CA LYS A 310 9.98 32.62 -10.97
C LYS A 310 9.90 31.10 -11.07
N ALA A 311 8.87 30.56 -11.74
CA ALA A 311 8.74 29.13 -12.01
C ALA A 311 9.88 28.67 -12.92
N ARG A 312 10.46 27.48 -12.61
CA ARG A 312 11.45 26.77 -13.40
C ARG A 312 11.17 25.27 -13.32
N ALA A 313 11.75 24.49 -14.22
CA ALA A 313 11.58 23.02 -14.22
C ALA A 313 12.01 22.34 -12.89
N GLU A 314 12.96 22.98 -12.18
CA GLU A 314 13.48 22.50 -10.89
C GLU A 314 12.75 23.10 -9.68
N GLY A 315 11.65 23.85 -9.91
CA GLY A 315 10.86 24.55 -8.89
C GLY A 315 11.06 26.08 -8.90
N PRO A 316 10.22 26.83 -8.17
CA PRO A 316 10.28 28.28 -8.14
C PRO A 316 11.61 28.78 -7.53
N LYS A 317 12.31 29.68 -8.23
CA LYS A 317 13.53 30.33 -7.73
C LYS A 317 13.33 31.83 -7.63
N LEU A 318 13.87 32.44 -6.58
CA LEU A 318 13.89 33.88 -6.41
C LEU A 318 14.57 34.57 -7.60
N ALA A 319 13.90 35.53 -8.21
CA ALA A 319 14.36 36.25 -9.36
C ALA A 319 13.99 37.72 -9.22
N ASN A 320 14.79 38.58 -9.85
CA ASN A 320 14.52 39.98 -9.97
C ASN A 320 14.17 40.30 -11.42
N ALA A 321 13.08 41.04 -11.62
CA ALA A 321 12.73 41.56 -12.94
C ALA A 321 12.12 42.95 -12.86
N THR A 322 12.18 43.67 -13.98
CA THR A 322 11.58 44.98 -14.12
C THR A 322 10.20 44.85 -14.76
N PHE A 323 9.22 45.44 -14.11
CA PHE A 323 7.81 45.42 -14.49
C PHE A 323 7.35 46.82 -14.85
N LYS A 324 6.34 46.90 -15.71
CA LYS A 324 5.63 48.13 -16.10
C LYS A 324 4.20 48.04 -15.58
N GLN A 325 3.50 49.16 -15.60
CA GLN A 325 2.07 49.19 -15.36
C GLN A 325 1.35 48.27 -16.35
N HIS A 326 0.36 47.54 -15.88
CA HIS A 326 -0.42 46.47 -16.57
C HIS A 326 0.38 45.20 -16.85
N ASP A 327 1.60 45.06 -16.39
CA ASP A 327 2.29 43.76 -16.44
C ASP A 327 1.63 42.78 -15.46
N ASP A 328 1.44 41.56 -15.92
CA ASP A 328 0.93 40.46 -15.13
C ASP A 328 2.09 39.60 -14.57
N LEU A 329 2.17 39.53 -13.24
CA LEU A 329 3.19 38.75 -12.57
C LEU A 329 3.05 37.27 -12.87
N PHE A 330 1.83 36.74 -13.01
CA PHE A 330 1.62 35.33 -13.36
C PHE A 330 2.36 35.00 -14.65
N VAL A 331 2.14 35.74 -15.70
CA VAL A 331 2.82 35.55 -17.00
C VAL A 331 4.33 35.70 -16.89
N LYS A 332 4.81 36.81 -16.26
CA LYS A 332 6.25 37.10 -16.16
C LYS A 332 7.00 36.19 -15.19
N SER A 333 6.31 35.57 -14.25
CA SER A 333 6.89 34.58 -13.36
C SER A 333 7.07 33.20 -14.00
N GLY A 334 6.67 33.03 -15.26
CA GLY A 334 6.65 31.74 -15.93
C GLY A 334 5.46 30.89 -15.48
N GLU A 335 4.31 31.54 -15.37
CA GLU A 335 3.03 30.93 -14.96
C GLU A 335 3.06 30.31 -13.54
N ASN A 336 3.76 30.98 -12.62
CA ASN A 336 3.80 30.56 -11.24
C ASN A 336 2.42 30.80 -10.59
N GLU A 337 1.76 29.74 -10.18
CA GLU A 337 0.41 29.71 -9.60
C GLU A 337 0.22 30.67 -8.41
N MET A 338 1.28 30.97 -7.66
CA MET A 338 1.24 31.94 -6.57
C MET A 338 0.77 33.34 -7.00
N TYR A 339 0.93 33.71 -8.27
CA TYR A 339 0.58 35.02 -8.81
C TYR A 339 -0.65 35.01 -9.72
N ARG A 340 -1.38 33.93 -9.83
CA ARG A 340 -2.57 33.77 -10.71
C ARG A 340 -3.69 34.74 -10.32
N ASN A 341 -3.85 35.01 -9.03
CA ASN A 341 -5.00 35.75 -8.51
C ASN A 341 -4.76 37.28 -8.50
N GLY A 342 -4.80 37.88 -9.68
CA GLY A 342 -4.88 39.34 -9.84
C GLY A 342 -3.61 40.16 -9.51
N PHE A 343 -2.43 39.51 -9.57
CA PHE A 343 -1.15 40.25 -9.44
C PHE A 343 -0.77 40.97 -10.72
N ILE A 344 -1.73 41.74 -11.26
CA ILE A 344 -1.53 42.65 -12.39
C ILE A 344 -1.23 44.04 -11.81
N ILE A 345 -0.13 44.69 -12.23
CA ILE A 345 0.26 45.99 -11.71
C ILE A 345 -0.72 47.06 -12.21
N THR A 346 -1.44 47.66 -11.28
CA THR A 346 -2.39 48.76 -11.59
C THR A 346 -1.77 50.13 -11.49
N GLU A 347 -0.82 50.33 -10.56
CA GLU A 347 -0.17 51.64 -10.34
C GLU A 347 1.29 51.45 -9.88
N ILE A 348 2.18 52.29 -10.40
CA ILE A 348 3.56 52.45 -9.92
C ILE A 348 3.74 53.93 -9.56
N ASN A 349 3.91 54.22 -8.27
CA ASN A 349 4.18 55.55 -7.77
C ASN A 349 5.68 55.74 -7.51
N VAL A 350 6.27 56.78 -8.11
CA VAL A 350 7.72 57.07 -8.04
C VAL A 350 8.02 58.37 -7.29
N ARG A 351 7.04 58.99 -6.62
CA ARG A 351 7.26 60.22 -5.85
C ARG A 351 8.15 59.93 -4.65
N PRO A 352 9.27 60.64 -4.47
CA PRO A 352 10.16 60.45 -3.33
C PRO A 352 9.43 60.50 -1.99
N GLY A 353 9.61 59.43 -1.18
CA GLY A 353 8.94 59.26 0.12
C GLY A 353 7.51 58.71 0.05
N MET A 354 6.97 58.48 -1.15
CA MET A 354 5.66 57.86 -1.40
C MET A 354 5.71 56.79 -2.51
N GLU A 355 6.85 56.14 -2.67
CA GLU A 355 7.06 55.14 -3.69
C GLU A 355 6.29 53.85 -3.32
N PHE A 356 5.48 53.32 -4.26
CA PHE A 356 4.76 52.08 -4.08
C PHE A 356 4.39 51.42 -5.42
N VAL A 357 4.01 50.19 -5.36
CA VAL A 357 3.39 49.40 -6.43
C VAL A 357 2.06 48.84 -5.94
N SER A 358 0.98 49.02 -6.71
CA SER A 358 -0.35 48.50 -6.46
C SER A 358 -0.73 47.42 -7.47
N PHE A 359 -1.45 46.42 -7.05
CA PHE A 359 -1.93 45.31 -7.87
C PHE A 359 -3.45 45.27 -7.91
N ALA A 360 -4.00 44.62 -8.96
CA ALA A 360 -5.43 44.51 -9.18
C ALA A 360 -6.19 43.76 -8.07
N ASN A 361 -5.50 42.85 -7.35
CA ASN A 361 -6.03 42.14 -6.19
C ASN A 361 -6.08 42.96 -4.89
N GLY A 362 -5.78 44.30 -4.98
CA GLY A 362 -5.81 45.21 -3.83
C GLY A 362 -4.50 45.26 -3.02
N VAL A 363 -3.52 44.46 -3.35
CA VAL A 363 -2.19 44.50 -2.74
C VAL A 363 -1.48 45.81 -3.11
N ARG A 364 -0.88 46.47 -2.13
CA ARG A 364 -0.06 47.66 -2.29
C ARG A 364 1.21 47.54 -1.46
N LEU A 365 2.37 47.68 -2.10
CA LEU A 365 3.67 47.54 -1.45
C LEU A 365 4.48 48.83 -1.65
N SER A 366 4.99 49.41 -0.58
CA SER A 366 5.92 50.56 -0.61
C SER A 366 7.34 50.10 -1.01
N LEU A 367 8.18 51.06 -1.43
CA LEU A 367 9.59 50.80 -1.73
C LEU A 367 10.30 50.17 -0.52
N GLY A 368 10.99 49.04 -0.77
CA GLY A 368 11.66 48.26 0.27
C GLY A 368 10.75 47.33 1.05
N GLN A 369 9.41 47.49 0.98
CA GLN A 369 8.45 46.61 1.63
C GLN A 369 8.41 45.28 0.90
N GLU A 370 8.37 44.20 1.66
CA GLU A 370 8.11 42.86 1.17
C GLU A 370 6.79 42.37 1.72
N GLN A 371 6.11 41.53 0.93
CA GLN A 371 4.89 40.86 1.27
C GLN A 371 5.05 39.37 1.02
N GLY A 372 4.37 38.58 1.78
CA GLY A 372 4.41 37.13 1.67
C GLY A 372 5.51 36.53 2.53
N GLY A 373 5.10 36.14 3.71
CA GLY A 373 5.80 35.21 4.53
C GLY A 373 6.58 35.78 5.70
N ASP A 374 5.95 35.79 6.85
CA ASP A 374 6.67 35.42 8.07
C ASP A 374 6.99 33.89 7.95
N ARG A 375 7.91 33.60 7.02
CA ARG A 375 8.38 32.24 6.77
C ARG A 375 8.91 31.61 8.04
N GLU A 376 9.58 32.40 8.87
CA GLU A 376 10.08 31.94 10.15
C GLU A 376 8.95 31.53 11.09
N GLY A 377 7.90 32.36 11.21
CA GLY A 377 6.72 32.07 12.01
C GLY A 377 5.97 30.84 11.49
N ILE A 378 5.80 30.71 10.18
CA ILE A 378 5.17 29.52 9.56
C ILE A 378 5.97 28.26 9.86
N VAL A 379 7.29 28.27 9.64
CA VAL A 379 8.16 27.11 9.90
C VAL A 379 8.15 26.74 11.38
N LYS A 380 8.27 27.71 12.29
CA LYS A 380 8.16 27.48 13.73
C LYS A 380 6.81 26.86 14.09
N LYS A 381 5.72 27.34 13.50
CA LYS A 381 4.39 26.78 13.70
C LYS A 381 4.27 25.37 13.17
N GLN A 382 4.80 25.08 11.97
CA GLN A 382 4.83 23.71 11.42
C GLN A 382 5.63 22.74 12.32
N ILE A 383 6.80 23.19 12.82
CA ILE A 383 7.59 22.38 13.76
C ILE A 383 6.78 22.14 15.04
N ARG A 384 6.14 23.18 15.60
CA ARG A 384 5.31 23.06 16.82
C ARG A 384 4.16 22.08 16.65
N GLU A 385 3.39 22.20 15.57
CA GLU A 385 2.27 21.29 15.31
C GLU A 385 2.75 19.85 15.07
N THR A 386 3.91 19.67 14.43
CA THR A 386 4.48 18.33 14.23
C THR A 386 4.92 17.70 15.55
N VAL A 387 5.59 18.46 16.41
CA VAL A 387 6.03 17.99 17.73
C VAL A 387 4.80 17.70 18.61
N ARG A 388 3.78 18.56 18.59
CA ARG A 388 2.52 18.33 19.33
C ARG A 388 1.82 17.05 18.86
N ALA A 389 1.61 16.91 17.54
CA ALA A 389 0.99 15.70 16.97
C ALA A 389 1.81 14.43 17.27
N HIS A 390 3.12 14.53 17.36
CA HIS A 390 3.99 13.43 17.79
C HIS A 390 3.73 13.04 19.25
N LEU A 391 3.74 13.99 20.17
CA LEU A 391 3.55 13.74 21.59
C LEU A 391 2.13 13.25 21.89
N ASP A 392 1.11 13.81 21.23
CA ASP A 392 -0.26 13.31 21.28
C ASP A 392 -0.35 11.86 20.78
N LYS A 393 0.37 11.52 19.69
CA LYS A 393 0.43 10.15 19.19
C LYS A 393 1.17 9.21 20.17
N GLU A 394 2.28 9.61 20.77
CA GLU A 394 2.96 8.81 21.81
C GLU A 394 2.04 8.53 23.00
N ARG A 395 1.25 9.54 23.43
CA ARG A 395 0.22 9.38 24.46
C ARG A 395 -0.85 8.38 24.05
N GLN A 396 -1.34 8.49 22.80
CA GLN A 396 -2.37 7.60 22.27
C GLN A 396 -1.91 6.14 22.23
N VAL A 397 -0.65 5.88 21.86
CA VAL A 397 -0.12 4.51 21.70
C VAL A 397 0.62 3.99 22.93
N GLN A 398 0.54 4.72 24.04
CA GLN A 398 1.17 4.31 25.31
C GLN A 398 0.64 2.95 25.76
N GLY A 399 1.53 2.03 26.11
CA GLY A 399 1.19 0.66 26.49
C GLY A 399 0.93 -0.31 25.33
N MET A 400 0.89 0.18 24.06
CA MET A 400 0.70 -0.68 22.87
C MET A 400 2.04 -1.23 22.32
N GLY A 401 3.17 -0.89 22.92
CA GLY A 401 4.49 -1.29 22.45
C GLY A 401 4.86 -0.66 21.09
N LEU A 402 4.29 0.49 20.75
CA LEU A 402 4.56 1.19 19.53
C LEU A 402 5.55 2.34 19.73
N LYS A 403 6.59 2.38 18.91
CA LYS A 403 7.48 3.53 18.79
C LYS A 403 6.90 4.53 17.81
N VAL A 404 6.86 5.79 18.14
CA VAL A 404 6.45 6.86 17.23
C VAL A 404 7.69 7.52 16.61
N LEU A 405 7.65 7.79 15.30
CA LEU A 405 8.68 8.53 14.57
C LEU A 405 8.03 9.63 13.75
N SER A 406 8.69 10.80 13.68
CA SER A 406 8.30 11.94 12.84
C SER A 406 9.40 12.30 11.86
N LEU A 407 9.01 12.68 10.64
CA LEU A 407 9.92 13.08 9.56
C LEU A 407 9.76 14.56 9.25
N PHE A 408 10.90 15.25 9.14
CA PHE A 408 11.00 16.60 8.60
C PHE A 408 11.78 16.59 7.29
N PHE A 409 11.16 17.03 6.20
CA PHE A 409 11.82 17.18 4.91
C PHE A 409 12.29 18.62 4.70
N LEU A 410 13.57 18.79 4.41
CA LEU A 410 14.24 20.07 4.20
C LEU A 410 14.73 20.20 2.77
N ASP A 411 14.90 21.44 2.31
CA ASP A 411 15.51 21.77 1.03
C ASP A 411 17.01 22.07 1.13
N ARG A 412 17.52 22.42 2.33
CA ARG A 412 18.93 22.74 2.57
C ARG A 412 19.42 22.21 3.90
N VAL A 413 20.58 21.58 3.87
CA VAL A 413 21.25 21.05 5.08
C VAL A 413 21.62 22.17 6.05
N GLU A 414 22.00 23.37 5.55
CA GLU A 414 22.37 24.51 6.39
C GLU A 414 21.25 24.96 7.35
N ASN A 415 19.99 24.69 7.02
CA ASN A 415 18.86 24.96 7.89
C ASN A 415 18.84 24.06 9.15
N TYR A 416 19.45 22.88 9.06
CA TYR A 416 19.57 21.95 10.16
C TYR A 416 20.95 21.98 10.81
N ARG A 417 22.05 22.05 10.02
CA ARG A 417 23.41 22.04 10.50
C ARG A 417 24.31 22.91 9.62
N LYS A 418 25.10 23.77 10.25
CA LYS A 418 26.08 24.65 9.59
C LYS A 418 27.50 24.17 9.89
N TYR A 419 28.41 24.40 8.97
CA TYR A 419 29.82 24.08 9.08
C TYR A 419 30.65 25.38 8.87
N PRO A 420 31.05 26.06 9.97
CA PRO A 420 31.85 27.28 9.90
C PRO A 420 33.27 26.98 9.38
N GLU A 421 33.93 28.00 8.79
CA GLU A 421 35.28 27.87 8.23
C GLU A 421 36.36 27.48 9.24
N GLY A 422 36.11 27.70 10.55
CA GLY A 422 37.00 27.28 11.67
C GLY A 422 36.95 25.83 12.06
N GLY A 423 36.14 24.99 11.38
CA GLY A 423 35.92 23.58 11.71
C GLY A 423 34.85 23.38 12.78
N GLY A 424 34.39 22.14 12.93
CA GLY A 424 33.25 21.80 13.80
C GLY A 424 31.92 21.98 13.10
N HIS A 425 30.82 21.93 13.85
CA HIS A 425 29.46 22.14 13.35
C HIS A 425 28.62 22.91 14.37
N GLU A 426 27.68 23.68 13.90
CA GLU A 426 26.68 24.41 14.67
C GLU A 426 25.27 24.01 14.24
N PRO A 427 24.27 24.00 15.15
CA PRO A 427 22.90 23.78 14.75
C PRO A 427 22.42 24.90 13.82
N GLY A 428 21.68 24.54 12.76
CA GLY A 428 21.00 25.48 11.90
C GLY A 428 19.74 26.03 12.55
N PRO A 429 19.07 27.03 11.92
CA PRO A 429 17.90 27.68 12.51
C PRO A 429 16.75 26.69 12.81
N TYR A 430 16.51 25.69 11.97
CA TYR A 430 15.41 24.74 12.19
C TYR A 430 15.71 23.76 13.34
N ALA A 431 16.97 23.40 13.54
CA ALA A 431 17.37 22.61 14.70
C ALA A 431 17.20 23.40 16.00
N ASN A 432 17.64 24.67 16.03
CA ASN A 432 17.46 25.53 17.19
C ASN A 432 15.98 25.74 17.55
N TRP A 433 15.13 26.03 16.55
CA TRP A 433 13.68 26.18 16.77
C TRP A 433 13.04 24.87 17.24
N PHE A 434 13.48 23.75 16.71
CA PHE A 434 12.99 22.45 17.14
C PHE A 434 13.34 22.17 18.61
N GLU A 435 14.59 22.39 18.99
CA GLU A 435 15.07 22.17 20.37
C GLU A 435 14.35 23.05 21.38
N GLU A 436 14.11 24.32 21.04
CA GLU A 436 13.33 25.26 21.84
C GLU A 436 11.88 24.76 22.02
N ILE A 437 11.20 24.47 20.89
CA ILE A 437 9.80 24.04 20.87
C ILE A 437 9.61 22.69 21.57
N TYR A 438 10.52 21.73 21.31
CA TYR A 438 10.45 20.43 21.97
C TYR A 438 10.59 20.55 23.49
N SER A 439 11.55 21.36 23.95
CA SER A 439 11.77 21.59 25.38
C SER A 439 10.60 22.29 26.07
N GLU A 440 9.90 23.18 25.37
CA GLU A 440 8.67 23.82 25.84
C GLU A 440 7.53 22.82 25.96
N LEU A 441 7.21 22.07 24.86
CA LEU A 441 6.12 21.11 24.83
C LEU A 441 6.37 19.91 25.77
N ALA A 442 7.61 19.46 25.94
CA ALA A 442 7.95 18.39 26.88
C ALA A 442 7.48 18.69 28.30
N ARG A 443 7.44 19.97 28.70
CA ARG A 443 6.90 20.36 30.02
C ARG A 443 5.39 20.24 30.09
N GLU A 444 4.68 20.51 28.99
CA GLU A 444 3.21 20.35 28.92
C GLU A 444 2.80 18.87 28.97
N TYR A 445 3.69 17.98 28.51
CA TYR A 445 3.47 16.52 28.43
C TYR A 445 4.26 15.75 29.49
N SER A 446 4.56 16.36 30.64
CA SER A 446 5.38 15.76 31.71
C SER A 446 4.79 14.48 32.31
N ASP A 447 3.50 14.23 32.08
CA ASP A 447 2.80 13.01 32.47
C ASP A 447 3.11 11.79 31.55
N LEU A 448 3.67 12.03 30.38
CA LEU A 448 3.85 11.01 29.34
C LEU A 448 5.05 10.09 29.62
N PHE A 449 6.12 10.65 30.19
CA PHE A 449 7.37 9.93 30.46
C PHE A 449 7.88 10.24 31.87
N THR A 450 8.47 9.24 32.50
CA THR A 450 9.22 9.43 33.76
C THR A 450 10.39 10.40 33.53
N GLU A 451 11.07 10.26 32.39
CA GLU A 451 12.11 11.17 31.90
C GLU A 451 11.98 11.31 30.38
N PHE A 452 11.86 12.55 29.90
CA PHE A 452 11.94 12.82 28.47
C PHE A 452 13.35 12.56 27.95
N PRO A 453 13.50 12.02 26.72
CA PRO A 453 14.80 11.95 26.09
C PRO A 453 15.45 13.34 26.04
N PRO A 454 16.76 13.44 26.35
CA PRO A 454 17.47 14.69 26.14
C PRO A 454 17.27 15.19 24.71
N VAL A 455 17.06 16.48 24.57
CA VAL A 455 16.68 17.08 23.28
C VAL A 455 17.70 16.78 22.17
N ASP A 456 18.99 16.77 22.50
CA ASP A 456 20.11 16.43 21.61
C ASP A 456 20.09 14.98 21.12
N LYS A 457 19.40 14.09 21.82
CA LYS A 457 19.22 12.66 21.45
C LYS A 457 17.85 12.38 20.82
N ALA A 458 16.88 13.27 21.04
CA ALA A 458 15.52 13.11 20.51
C ALA A 458 15.44 13.29 18.99
N HIS A 459 16.38 14.02 18.39
CA HIS A 459 16.38 14.28 16.94
C HIS A 459 17.76 14.03 16.31
N ASN A 460 17.77 13.70 15.02
CA ASN A 460 19.02 13.63 14.25
C ASN A 460 18.75 13.96 12.76
N GLY A 461 19.82 14.39 12.08
CA GLY A 461 19.84 14.65 10.67
C GLY A 461 20.37 13.45 9.87
N TYR A 462 19.68 13.11 8.80
CA TYR A 462 20.08 12.08 7.84
C TYR A 462 20.28 12.72 6.47
N PHE A 463 21.52 13.06 6.18
CA PHE A 463 21.94 13.78 4.97
C PHE A 463 23.16 13.11 4.36
N SER A 464 23.37 13.35 3.07
CA SER A 464 24.60 12.94 2.39
C SER A 464 25.82 13.57 3.07
N LYS A 465 26.95 12.87 3.04
CA LYS A 465 28.20 13.35 3.64
C LYS A 465 29.24 13.62 2.55
N ASP A 466 30.06 14.62 2.76
CA ASP A 466 31.24 14.87 1.92
C ASP A 466 32.40 13.94 2.35
N ALA A 467 33.53 14.00 1.61
CA ALA A 467 34.71 13.20 1.91
C ALA A 467 35.33 13.49 3.30
N LYS A 468 34.93 14.61 3.94
CA LYS A 468 35.35 15.00 5.30
C LYS A 468 34.33 14.56 6.35
N GLY A 469 33.20 13.93 5.96
CA GLY A 469 32.14 13.48 6.84
C GLY A 469 31.10 14.53 7.22
N ASN A 470 31.14 15.74 6.61
CA ASN A 470 30.16 16.80 6.84
C ASN A 470 28.91 16.55 6.01
N PHE A 471 27.75 16.93 6.54
CA PHE A 471 26.50 16.89 5.81
C PHE A 471 26.49 17.88 4.64
N LYS A 472 26.00 17.45 3.50
CA LYS A 472 25.87 18.29 2.30
C LYS A 472 24.52 18.11 1.63
N ASP A 473 24.14 19.08 0.80
CA ASP A 473 22.97 19.00 -0.04
C ASP A 473 23.18 17.93 -1.13
N SER A 474 22.20 17.06 -1.33
CA SER A 474 22.20 16.09 -2.41
C SER A 474 21.46 16.66 -3.63
N SER A 475 22.14 16.68 -4.78
CA SER A 475 21.54 17.17 -6.02
C SER A 475 20.84 16.10 -6.85
N SER A 476 21.16 14.79 -6.66
CA SER A 476 20.68 13.73 -7.54
C SER A 476 20.26 12.43 -6.81
N GLY A 477 20.58 12.25 -5.53
CA GLY A 477 20.27 11.00 -4.79
C GLY A 477 21.03 9.77 -5.24
N SER A 478 22.05 9.93 -6.11
CA SER A 478 22.80 8.84 -6.73
C SER A 478 24.32 8.91 -6.52
N SER A 479 24.80 9.77 -5.63
CA SER A 479 26.22 9.87 -5.35
C SER A 479 26.70 8.75 -4.43
N ARG A 480 28.01 8.45 -4.49
CA ARG A 480 28.66 7.44 -3.62
C ARG A 480 28.51 7.78 -2.13
N GLU A 481 28.40 9.03 -1.79
CA GLU A 481 28.24 9.58 -0.46
C GLU A 481 26.80 9.44 0.06
N ASP A 482 25.83 9.37 -0.87
CA ASP A 482 24.45 9.00 -0.55
C ASP A 482 24.40 7.52 -0.10
N GLU A 483 25.25 6.65 -0.67
CA GLU A 483 25.32 5.21 -0.35
C GLU A 483 25.65 4.95 1.13
N ASP A 484 26.59 5.68 1.70
CA ASP A 484 27.02 5.47 3.10
C ASP A 484 25.93 5.87 4.11
N THR A 485 25.22 6.96 3.82
CA THR A 485 24.11 7.44 4.67
C THR A 485 22.90 6.52 4.57
N TYR A 486 22.55 6.06 3.39
CA TYR A 486 21.49 5.06 3.19
C TYR A 486 21.79 3.74 3.90
N SER A 487 23.03 3.27 3.77
CA SER A 487 23.49 2.04 4.43
C SER A 487 23.30 2.10 5.94
N LEU A 488 23.56 3.26 6.57
CA LEU A 488 23.41 3.44 8.01
C LEU A 488 21.92 3.39 8.45
N ILE A 489 21.06 4.12 7.74
CA ILE A 489 19.61 4.16 8.06
C ILE A 489 18.96 2.78 7.83
N MET A 490 19.34 2.10 6.77
CA MET A 490 18.75 0.80 6.42
C MET A 490 19.24 -0.32 7.32
N ARG A 491 20.51 -0.28 7.75
CA ARG A 491 21.07 -1.28 8.70
C ARG A 491 20.42 -1.18 10.08
N ASN A 492 20.10 0.02 10.53
CA ASN A 492 19.61 0.27 11.89
C ASN A 492 18.07 0.41 11.97
N LYS A 493 17.35 -0.02 10.94
CA LYS A 493 15.88 0.09 10.88
C LYS A 493 15.18 -0.56 12.10
N GLU A 494 15.64 -1.72 12.53
CA GLU A 494 15.10 -2.42 13.71
C GLU A 494 15.44 -1.72 15.03
N GLU A 495 16.63 -1.12 15.11
CA GLU A 495 17.08 -0.35 16.26
C GLU A 495 16.24 0.93 16.43
N LEU A 496 15.90 1.61 15.33
CA LEU A 496 15.03 2.79 15.34
C LEU A 496 13.61 2.50 15.86
N LEU A 497 13.15 1.26 15.76
CA LEU A 497 11.84 0.83 16.24
C LEU A 497 11.85 0.44 17.72
N SER A 498 13.02 0.31 18.35
CA SER A 498 13.12 0.00 19.76
C SER A 498 12.64 1.18 20.61
N LEU A 499 11.81 0.91 21.63
CA LEU A 499 11.39 1.92 22.61
C LEU A 499 12.57 2.48 23.40
N GLY A 500 13.63 1.69 23.61
CA GLY A 500 14.86 2.12 24.30
C GLY A 500 15.73 3.10 23.49
N ASN A 501 15.50 3.24 22.17
CA ASN A 501 16.20 4.23 21.37
C ASN A 501 15.59 5.62 21.61
N PRO A 502 16.37 6.64 21.99
CA PRO A 502 15.85 7.97 22.28
C PRO A 502 15.40 8.76 21.04
N LEU A 503 15.89 8.40 19.83
CA LEU A 503 15.57 9.10 18.59
C LEU A 503 14.09 8.99 18.25
N ARG A 504 13.44 10.13 18.00
CA ARG A 504 12.02 10.29 17.67
C ARG A 504 11.79 11.11 16.43
N PHE A 505 12.62 12.11 16.19
CA PHE A 505 12.46 13.06 15.08
C PHE A 505 13.63 12.96 14.12
N ILE A 506 13.32 12.84 12.84
CA ILE A 506 14.32 12.64 11.79
C ILE A 506 14.22 13.80 10.81
N PHE A 507 15.30 14.55 10.67
CA PHE A 507 15.45 15.59 9.67
C PHE A 507 16.18 15.04 8.45
N SER A 508 15.64 15.27 7.27
CA SER A 508 16.20 14.72 6.05
C SER A 508 16.08 15.69 4.89
N HIS A 509 17.08 15.70 4.04
CA HIS A 509 16.97 16.31 2.73
C HIS A 509 16.08 15.41 1.85
N SER A 510 15.51 16.01 0.79
CA SER A 510 14.72 15.30 -0.23
C SER A 510 15.43 14.09 -0.86
N ALA A 511 16.71 13.88 -0.54
CA ALA A 511 17.50 12.72 -0.98
C ALA A 511 17.09 11.38 -0.36
N LEU A 512 16.34 11.34 0.75
CA LEU A 512 15.66 10.11 1.18
C LEU A 512 14.56 9.66 0.20
N ARG A 513 14.66 10.07 -1.07
CA ARG A 513 13.58 9.94 -2.06
C ARG A 513 13.15 8.50 -2.31
N GLU A 514 14.05 7.52 -2.18
CA GLU A 514 13.75 6.13 -2.54
C GLU A 514 14.34 5.15 -1.53
N GLY A 515 13.63 4.06 -1.27
CA GLY A 515 14.15 2.91 -0.51
C GLY A 515 13.98 2.94 1.01
N TRP A 516 13.86 4.12 1.68
CA TRP A 516 13.63 4.16 3.13
C TRP A 516 12.14 4.08 3.44
N ASP A 517 11.78 3.11 4.27
CA ASP A 517 10.41 2.83 4.64
C ASP A 517 10.37 2.32 6.09
N ASN A 518 9.97 3.16 7.02
CA ASN A 518 9.77 2.75 8.40
C ASN A 518 8.27 2.70 8.70
N PRO A 519 7.73 1.58 9.22
CA PRO A 519 6.29 1.44 9.45
C PRO A 519 5.76 2.39 10.54
N ASN A 520 6.61 2.82 11.45
CA ASN A 520 6.20 3.60 12.62
C ASN A 520 6.36 5.12 12.44
N VAL A 521 6.37 5.59 11.20
CA VAL A 521 6.23 7.02 10.89
C VAL A 521 4.77 7.41 10.99
N PHE A 522 4.45 8.38 11.85
CA PHE A 522 3.09 8.87 12.09
C PHE A 522 2.91 10.34 11.74
N GLN A 523 4.01 11.10 11.65
CA GLN A 523 3.98 12.50 11.25
C GLN A 523 4.99 12.76 10.15
N ILE A 524 4.60 13.57 9.17
CA ILE A 524 5.46 14.08 8.11
C ILE A 524 5.26 15.60 8.04
N CYS A 525 6.36 16.33 8.14
CA CYS A 525 6.38 17.79 7.98
C CYS A 525 7.25 18.16 6.79
N THR A 526 6.69 18.89 5.84
CA THR A 526 7.41 19.38 4.67
C THR A 526 7.78 20.82 4.88
N LEU A 527 9.07 21.09 5.18
CA LEU A 527 9.64 22.43 5.37
C LEU A 527 10.30 22.95 4.07
N ASN A 528 9.97 22.36 2.93
CA ASN A 528 10.53 22.67 1.63
C ASN A 528 9.83 23.87 0.97
N GLU A 529 10.59 24.63 0.16
CA GLU A 529 10.06 25.72 -0.67
C GLU A 529 9.40 25.22 -1.97
N THR A 530 9.66 23.98 -2.35
CA THR A 530 9.32 23.44 -3.68
C THR A 530 8.12 22.50 -3.59
N VAL A 531 7.03 22.86 -4.23
CA VAL A 531 5.84 22.02 -4.41
C VAL A 531 5.97 21.34 -5.77
N SER A 532 6.52 20.15 -5.80
CA SER A 532 6.37 19.22 -6.94
C SER A 532 5.38 18.14 -6.56
N ALA A 533 4.30 18.04 -7.31
CA ALA A 533 3.22 17.09 -7.07
C ALA A 533 3.74 15.64 -6.94
N LEU A 534 4.53 15.17 -7.89
CA LEU A 534 5.10 13.81 -7.88
C LEU A 534 5.93 13.50 -6.61
N LYS A 535 6.58 14.53 -6.06
CA LYS A 535 7.41 14.41 -4.87
C LYS A 535 6.57 14.20 -3.60
N LYS A 536 5.42 14.86 -3.54
CA LYS A 536 4.50 14.81 -2.39
C LYS A 536 3.98 13.40 -2.11
N ARG A 537 3.51 12.69 -3.15
CA ARG A 537 3.03 11.31 -3.01
C ARG A 537 4.13 10.35 -2.51
N GLN A 538 5.35 10.50 -3.03
CA GLN A 538 6.49 9.69 -2.61
C GLN A 538 6.88 9.94 -1.15
N GLU A 539 6.84 11.20 -0.69
CA GLU A 539 7.13 11.58 0.69
C GLU A 539 6.04 11.03 1.64
N ILE A 540 4.77 11.20 1.31
CA ILE A 540 3.62 10.68 2.07
C ILE A 540 3.64 9.15 2.12
N GLY A 541 3.93 8.49 1.00
CA GLY A 541 4.01 7.04 0.88
C GLY A 541 4.91 6.36 1.91
N ARG A 542 5.91 7.09 2.44
CA ARG A 542 6.82 6.58 3.49
C ARG A 542 6.13 6.39 4.83
N GLY A 543 5.10 7.19 5.13
CA GLY A 543 4.33 7.11 6.37
C GLY A 543 3.10 6.20 6.29
N LEU A 544 2.70 5.74 5.11
CA LEU A 544 1.44 5.01 4.92
C LEU A 544 1.44 3.59 5.50
N ARG A 545 2.60 2.99 5.77
CA ARG A 545 2.67 1.62 6.28
C ARG A 545 2.00 1.47 7.63
N LEU A 546 1.31 0.35 7.83
CA LEU A 546 0.78 -0.01 9.14
C LEU A 546 1.92 -0.18 10.15
N PRO A 547 1.77 0.35 11.38
CA PRO A 547 2.82 0.30 12.39
C PRO A 547 3.03 -1.10 12.93
N VAL A 548 4.21 -1.31 13.50
CA VAL A 548 4.65 -2.59 14.06
C VAL A 548 5.03 -2.40 15.51
N ASN A 549 4.50 -3.25 16.39
CA ASN A 549 4.82 -3.24 17.84
C ASN A 549 6.16 -3.90 18.15
N GLN A 550 6.57 -3.93 19.43
CA GLN A 550 7.84 -4.52 19.86
C GLN A 550 7.91 -6.04 19.62
N ASP A 551 6.79 -6.72 19.48
CA ASP A 551 6.71 -8.16 19.19
C ASP A 551 6.87 -8.46 17.69
N GLY A 552 7.01 -7.43 16.86
CA GLY A 552 7.14 -7.54 15.40
C GLY A 552 5.81 -7.72 14.67
N GLU A 553 4.68 -7.46 15.33
CA GLU A 553 3.33 -7.63 14.79
C GLU A 553 2.77 -6.30 14.28
N ARG A 554 2.04 -6.35 13.15
CA ARG A 554 1.36 -5.18 12.60
C ARG A 554 0.11 -4.85 13.41
N VAL A 555 -0.01 -3.58 13.81
CA VAL A 555 -1.19 -3.07 14.50
C VAL A 555 -2.20 -2.57 13.47
N ARG A 556 -3.42 -3.13 13.50
CA ARG A 556 -4.51 -2.79 12.57
C ARG A 556 -5.62 -2.02 13.27
N ASP A 557 -5.25 -1.10 14.12
CA ASP A 557 -6.18 -0.23 14.83
C ASP A 557 -6.41 1.05 14.03
N GLU A 558 -7.65 1.35 13.65
CA GLU A 558 -7.99 2.50 12.82
C GLU A 558 -7.72 3.83 13.50
N TYR A 559 -7.88 3.91 14.82
CA TYR A 559 -7.58 5.11 15.61
C TYR A 559 -6.08 5.38 15.66
N VAL A 560 -5.28 4.31 15.71
CA VAL A 560 -3.82 4.39 15.69
C VAL A 560 -3.30 4.69 14.28
N ASN A 561 -3.94 4.12 13.27
CA ASN A 561 -3.45 4.10 11.88
C ASN A 561 -3.78 5.40 11.14
N ASN A 562 -3.31 6.51 11.67
CA ASN A 562 -3.43 7.83 11.10
C ASN A 562 -2.05 8.47 10.91
N LEU A 563 -1.78 8.95 9.69
CA LEU A 563 -0.59 9.71 9.32
C LEU A 563 -0.95 11.19 9.27
N VAL A 564 -0.33 12.00 10.12
CA VAL A 564 -0.49 13.45 10.10
C VAL A 564 0.54 14.09 9.17
N VAL A 565 0.07 14.82 8.17
CA VAL A 565 0.92 15.59 7.25
C VAL A 565 0.78 17.07 7.60
N VAL A 566 1.85 17.70 8.04
CA VAL A 566 1.88 19.13 8.35
C VAL A 566 2.39 19.89 7.13
N ALA A 567 1.49 20.65 6.49
CA ALA A 567 1.73 21.34 5.23
C ALA A 567 1.59 22.87 5.39
N ASN A 568 2.29 23.60 4.54
CA ASN A 568 2.20 25.07 4.42
C ASN A 568 1.23 25.51 3.31
N GLU A 569 0.24 24.72 3.02
CA GLU A 569 -0.79 24.97 2.01
C GLU A 569 -2.17 24.67 2.58
N SER A 570 -3.24 25.15 1.94
CA SER A 570 -4.59 24.84 2.40
C SER A 570 -4.91 23.36 2.23
N TYR A 571 -5.87 22.87 3.05
CA TYR A 571 -6.36 21.51 2.91
C TYR A 571 -6.89 21.22 1.49
N GLN A 572 -7.63 22.19 0.91
CA GLN A 572 -8.18 22.06 -0.45
C GLN A 572 -7.08 21.96 -1.51
N ASP A 573 -6.03 22.81 -1.43
CA ASP A 573 -4.91 22.73 -2.37
C ASP A 573 -4.13 21.43 -2.22
N PHE A 574 -3.93 20.99 -0.98
CA PHE A 574 -3.27 19.70 -0.70
C PHE A 574 -4.03 18.54 -1.33
N VAL A 575 -5.35 18.47 -1.09
CA VAL A 575 -6.22 17.40 -1.63
C VAL A 575 -6.27 17.47 -3.15
N SER A 576 -6.46 18.66 -3.73
CA SER A 576 -6.50 18.85 -5.19
C SER A 576 -5.19 18.43 -5.86
N THR A 577 -4.04 18.79 -5.27
CA THR A 577 -2.73 18.39 -5.79
C THR A 577 -2.55 16.86 -5.71
N LEU A 578 -2.90 16.27 -4.58
CA LEU A 578 -2.79 14.83 -4.38
C LEU A 578 -3.75 14.05 -5.30
N GLN A 579 -4.97 14.55 -5.50
CA GLN A 579 -5.94 13.99 -6.42
C GLN A 579 -5.41 13.99 -7.85
N LYS A 580 -4.86 15.11 -8.31
CA LYS A 580 -4.26 15.22 -9.64
C LYS A 580 -3.12 14.22 -9.86
N GLU A 581 -2.27 13.99 -8.84
CA GLU A 581 -1.23 12.96 -8.91
C GLU A 581 -1.79 11.54 -9.03
N PHE A 582 -2.84 11.24 -8.29
CA PHE A 582 -3.51 9.95 -8.40
C PHE A 582 -4.16 9.79 -9.78
N GLU A 583 -4.76 10.84 -10.34
CA GLU A 583 -5.32 10.84 -11.69
C GLU A 583 -4.25 10.61 -12.76
N GLU A 584 -3.10 11.29 -12.67
CA GLU A 584 -1.95 11.08 -13.57
C GLU A 584 -1.38 9.65 -13.47
N ALA A 585 -1.50 9.01 -12.30
CA ALA A 585 -1.17 7.60 -12.09
C ALA A 585 -2.29 6.63 -12.54
N GLY A 586 -3.39 7.15 -13.08
CA GLY A 586 -4.54 6.35 -13.55
C GLY A 586 -5.48 5.91 -12.43
N VAL A 587 -5.36 6.50 -11.23
CA VAL A 587 -6.30 6.32 -10.12
C VAL A 587 -7.23 7.52 -10.09
N VAL A 588 -8.50 7.32 -10.39
CA VAL A 588 -9.46 8.42 -10.47
C VAL A 588 -10.32 8.42 -9.22
N PHE A 589 -10.05 9.37 -8.32
CA PHE A 589 -10.95 9.68 -7.21
C PHE A 589 -12.13 10.52 -7.69
N GLY A 590 -13.26 10.36 -7.01
CA GLY A 590 -14.48 11.07 -7.38
C GLY A 590 -15.12 10.58 -8.68
N ARG A 591 -14.52 9.58 -9.34
CA ARG A 591 -15.11 8.96 -10.54
C ARG A 591 -15.38 7.49 -10.30
N LEU A 592 -16.56 7.08 -10.67
CA LEU A 592 -17.04 5.72 -10.58
C LEU A 592 -16.74 4.99 -11.89
N PRO A 593 -15.85 3.98 -11.90
CA PRO A 593 -15.65 3.19 -13.11
C PRO A 593 -16.90 2.36 -13.44
N VAL A 594 -17.12 2.08 -14.71
CA VAL A 594 -18.30 1.30 -15.17
C VAL A 594 -18.34 -0.08 -14.50
N GLU A 595 -17.18 -0.64 -14.20
CA GLU A 595 -17.00 -1.95 -13.57
C GLU A 595 -17.08 -1.94 -12.03
N ALA A 596 -17.42 -0.82 -11.42
CA ALA A 596 -17.40 -0.66 -9.94
C ALA A 596 -18.22 -1.70 -9.18
N PHE A 597 -19.25 -2.25 -9.79
CA PHE A 597 -20.19 -3.19 -9.17
C PHE A 597 -19.99 -4.65 -9.60
N VAL A 598 -19.03 -4.93 -10.48
CA VAL A 598 -18.72 -6.29 -10.93
C VAL A 598 -18.30 -7.17 -9.76
N GLY A 599 -18.85 -8.36 -9.68
CA GLY A 599 -18.54 -9.30 -8.61
C GLY A 599 -19.37 -9.13 -7.34
N MET A 600 -20.26 -8.11 -7.26
CA MET A 600 -21.25 -8.02 -6.19
C MET A 600 -22.23 -9.19 -6.30
N ARG A 601 -22.65 -9.72 -5.16
CA ARG A 601 -23.55 -10.88 -5.11
C ARG A 601 -24.98 -10.43 -4.87
N LEU A 602 -25.84 -10.70 -5.82
CA LEU A 602 -27.28 -10.49 -5.73
C LEU A 602 -27.95 -11.82 -5.36
N VAL A 603 -28.67 -11.85 -4.24
CA VAL A 603 -29.50 -12.99 -3.85
C VAL A 603 -30.95 -12.57 -4.03
N LYS A 604 -31.66 -13.32 -4.86
CA LYS A 604 -33.10 -13.12 -5.10
C LYS A 604 -33.76 -14.51 -5.25
N ASP A 605 -34.86 -14.73 -4.52
CA ASP A 605 -35.66 -15.97 -4.61
C ASP A 605 -34.82 -17.25 -4.46
N ASP A 606 -33.90 -17.30 -3.47
CA ASP A 606 -32.93 -18.40 -3.21
C ASP A 606 -31.94 -18.68 -4.37
N GLN A 607 -31.86 -17.81 -5.36
CA GLN A 607 -30.85 -17.87 -6.41
C GLN A 607 -29.78 -16.81 -6.20
N GLU A 608 -28.51 -17.25 -6.21
CA GLU A 608 -27.36 -16.35 -6.13
C GLU A 608 -26.88 -15.99 -7.54
N LYS A 609 -26.82 -14.69 -7.85
CA LYS A 609 -26.25 -14.16 -9.08
C LYS A 609 -25.08 -13.24 -8.74
N THR A 610 -23.92 -13.48 -9.31
CA THR A 610 -22.80 -12.54 -9.27
C THR A 610 -22.97 -11.51 -10.38
N LEU A 611 -22.90 -10.21 -10.07
CA LEU A 611 -23.04 -9.16 -11.07
C LEU A 611 -21.94 -9.24 -12.12
N SER A 612 -22.34 -9.27 -13.37
CA SER A 612 -21.49 -9.23 -14.54
C SER A 612 -21.12 -7.79 -14.91
N THR A 613 -20.26 -7.61 -15.90
CA THR A 613 -19.92 -6.30 -16.46
C THR A 613 -21.17 -5.60 -17.03
N GLY A 614 -22.07 -6.33 -17.71
CA GLY A 614 -23.32 -5.77 -18.20
C GLY A 614 -24.29 -5.33 -17.10
N ASP A 615 -24.36 -6.09 -15.98
CA ASP A 615 -25.15 -5.67 -14.81
C ASP A 615 -24.58 -4.39 -14.19
N SER A 616 -23.24 -4.30 -14.08
CA SER A 616 -22.55 -3.11 -13.58
C SER A 616 -22.79 -1.90 -14.47
N GLU A 617 -22.71 -2.07 -15.77
CA GLU A 617 -23.02 -1.03 -16.77
C GLU A 617 -24.47 -0.55 -16.68
N THR A 618 -25.42 -1.45 -16.48
CA THR A 618 -26.83 -1.11 -16.26
C THR A 618 -27.02 -0.24 -15.01
N ILE A 619 -26.36 -0.58 -13.91
CA ILE A 619 -26.40 0.22 -12.70
C ILE A 619 -25.75 1.58 -12.95
N TRP A 620 -24.58 1.62 -13.57
CA TRP A 620 -23.82 2.82 -13.85
C TRP A 620 -24.62 3.80 -14.73
N ASN A 621 -25.25 3.32 -15.81
CA ASN A 621 -26.11 4.14 -16.67
C ASN A 621 -27.32 4.69 -15.90
N HIS A 622 -27.94 3.90 -15.03
CA HIS A 622 -29.03 4.40 -14.18
C HIS A 622 -28.57 5.51 -13.24
N LEU A 623 -27.39 5.40 -12.63
CA LEU A 623 -26.83 6.44 -11.78
C LEU A 623 -26.59 7.74 -12.54
N LYS A 624 -26.12 7.64 -13.80
CA LYS A 624 -25.93 8.77 -14.70
C LYS A 624 -27.26 9.41 -15.07
N ASP A 625 -28.24 8.63 -15.49
CA ASP A 625 -29.56 9.12 -15.91
C ASP A 625 -30.32 9.76 -14.73
N SER A 626 -30.03 9.33 -13.50
CA SER A 626 -30.58 9.91 -12.27
C SER A 626 -29.86 11.18 -11.81
N GLY A 627 -28.77 11.59 -12.49
CA GLY A 627 -28.01 12.80 -12.15
C GLY A 627 -27.13 12.66 -10.91
N TRP A 628 -26.76 11.45 -10.50
CA TRP A 628 -25.86 11.23 -9.38
C TRP A 628 -24.39 11.09 -9.77
N ILE A 629 -24.16 10.77 -11.05
CA ILE A 629 -22.83 10.80 -11.67
C ILE A 629 -22.90 11.51 -13.02
N ALA A 630 -21.83 12.15 -13.43
CA ALA A 630 -21.68 12.79 -14.74
C ALA A 630 -21.42 11.75 -15.85
N ASP A 631 -21.44 12.18 -17.12
CA ASP A 631 -21.17 11.33 -18.30
C ASP A 631 -19.81 10.62 -18.25
N ASP A 632 -18.84 11.18 -17.56
CA ASP A 632 -17.51 10.63 -17.37
C ASP A 632 -17.36 9.84 -16.04
N GLY A 633 -18.48 9.61 -15.32
CA GLY A 633 -18.54 8.89 -14.07
C GLY A 633 -18.21 9.73 -12.83
N PHE A 634 -17.99 11.04 -12.96
CA PHE A 634 -17.72 11.91 -11.82
C PHE A 634 -18.92 11.92 -10.85
N ILE A 635 -18.66 11.67 -9.56
CA ILE A 635 -19.71 11.61 -8.53
C ILE A 635 -20.12 13.04 -8.19
N LEU A 636 -21.40 13.35 -8.39
CA LEU A 636 -21.97 14.67 -8.17
C LEU A 636 -22.41 14.88 -6.72
N GLU A 637 -22.53 16.13 -6.28
CA GLU A 637 -22.99 16.46 -4.91
C GLU A 637 -24.42 15.98 -4.65
N GLU A 638 -25.25 15.89 -5.69
CA GLU A 638 -26.61 15.39 -5.66
C GLU A 638 -26.69 13.93 -5.16
N PHE A 639 -25.64 13.13 -5.42
CA PHE A 639 -25.56 11.78 -4.87
C PHE A 639 -25.51 11.80 -3.34
N GLY A 640 -24.68 12.66 -2.74
CA GLY A 640 -24.59 12.82 -1.28
C GLY A 640 -25.94 13.22 -0.68
N GLN A 641 -26.59 14.20 -1.26
CA GLN A 641 -27.91 14.67 -0.86
C GLN A 641 -28.97 13.57 -1.03
N ALA A 642 -28.91 12.79 -2.11
CA ALA A 642 -29.85 11.69 -2.34
C ALA A 642 -29.70 10.56 -1.30
N VAL A 643 -28.47 10.26 -0.87
CA VAL A 643 -28.22 9.28 0.19
C VAL A 643 -28.69 9.82 1.54
N GLU A 644 -28.43 11.08 1.85
CA GLU A 644 -28.87 11.72 3.09
C GLU A 644 -30.40 11.79 3.18
N ASN A 645 -31.07 12.14 2.10
CA ASN A 645 -32.53 12.27 2.04
C ASN A 645 -33.28 10.95 1.78
N LEU A 646 -32.58 9.81 1.69
CA LEU A 646 -33.14 8.49 1.38
C LEU A 646 -33.85 8.41 0.03
N THR A 647 -33.45 9.26 -0.93
CA THR A 647 -34.02 9.29 -2.29
C THR A 647 -33.14 8.53 -3.29
N PHE A 648 -31.96 8.05 -2.86
CA PHE A 648 -31.08 7.25 -3.68
C PHE A 648 -31.76 5.94 -4.09
N SER A 649 -31.73 5.60 -5.38
CA SER A 649 -32.32 4.40 -5.93
C SER A 649 -31.42 3.73 -6.95
N VAL A 650 -31.67 2.47 -7.23
CA VAL A 650 -31.00 1.66 -8.25
C VAL A 650 -32.06 0.95 -9.10
N PRO A 651 -31.71 0.39 -10.27
CA PRO A 651 -32.69 -0.36 -11.07
C PRO A 651 -33.40 -1.44 -10.25
N GLN A 652 -34.69 -1.68 -10.53
CA GLN A 652 -35.58 -2.54 -9.76
C GLN A 652 -35.00 -3.95 -9.50
N GLU A 653 -34.26 -4.48 -10.43
CA GLU A 653 -33.63 -5.80 -10.34
C GLU A 653 -32.48 -5.84 -9.30
N PHE A 654 -31.82 -4.70 -9.05
CA PHE A 654 -30.70 -4.54 -8.10
C PHE A 654 -31.13 -3.87 -6.79
N LYS A 655 -32.41 -3.63 -6.57
CA LYS A 655 -32.92 -2.98 -5.36
C LYS A 655 -32.41 -3.60 -4.04
N PRO A 656 -32.22 -4.93 -3.92
CA PRO A 656 -31.60 -5.50 -2.74
C PRO A 656 -30.17 -5.04 -2.46
N LEU A 657 -29.46 -4.50 -3.49
CA LEU A 657 -28.08 -4.03 -3.39
C LEU A 657 -27.96 -2.49 -3.26
N THR A 658 -29.08 -1.78 -3.08
CA THR A 658 -29.10 -0.30 -3.06
C THR A 658 -28.05 0.30 -2.12
N ARG A 659 -27.89 -0.27 -0.93
CA ARG A 659 -26.94 0.19 0.07
C ARG A 659 -25.49 -0.13 -0.30
N GLU A 660 -25.24 -1.35 -0.75
CA GLU A 660 -23.91 -1.80 -1.16
C GLU A 660 -23.40 -0.97 -2.35
N ILE A 661 -24.30 -0.65 -3.27
CA ILE A 661 -23.99 0.22 -4.40
C ILE A 661 -23.69 1.65 -3.90
N ALA A 662 -24.51 2.21 -3.00
CA ALA A 662 -24.25 3.53 -2.41
C ALA A 662 -22.88 3.55 -1.69
N GLN A 663 -22.58 2.55 -0.88
CA GLN A 663 -21.29 2.44 -0.20
C GLN A 663 -20.12 2.30 -1.17
N ALA A 664 -20.27 1.55 -2.25
CA ALA A 664 -19.23 1.43 -3.27
C ALA A 664 -18.96 2.78 -3.94
N ILE A 665 -20.01 3.58 -4.22
CA ILE A 665 -19.84 4.94 -4.75
C ILE A 665 -19.13 5.84 -3.75
N GLU A 666 -19.57 5.88 -2.49
CA GLU A 666 -18.95 6.68 -1.43
C GLU A 666 -17.46 6.37 -1.24
N GLN A 667 -17.06 5.11 -1.46
CA GLN A 667 -15.67 4.67 -1.33
C GLN A 667 -14.74 5.29 -2.39
N HIS A 668 -15.25 5.82 -3.49
CA HIS A 668 -14.47 6.49 -4.51
C HIS A 668 -14.25 7.99 -4.23
N GLN A 669 -14.83 8.54 -3.15
CA GLN A 669 -14.63 9.93 -2.76
C GLN A 669 -13.29 10.12 -2.03
N ILE A 670 -12.50 11.14 -2.41
CA ILE A 670 -11.16 11.38 -1.85
C ILE A 670 -11.21 11.80 -0.38
N GLU A 671 -12.28 12.46 0.05
CA GLU A 671 -12.46 12.97 1.42
C GLU A 671 -12.46 11.84 2.46
N ARG A 672 -12.73 10.61 2.05
CA ARG A 672 -12.60 9.45 2.94
C ARG A 672 -11.14 9.05 3.18
N HIS A 673 -10.27 9.31 2.21
CA HIS A 673 -8.85 8.92 2.26
C HIS A 673 -7.99 10.00 2.90
N VAL A 674 -8.37 11.27 2.71
CA VAL A 674 -7.66 12.44 3.23
C VAL A 674 -8.66 13.25 4.07
N ALA A 675 -8.32 13.54 5.32
CA ALA A 675 -9.15 14.36 6.22
C ALA A 675 -8.37 15.57 6.70
N LYS A 676 -9.10 16.63 7.05
CA LYS A 676 -8.51 17.77 7.76
C LYS A 676 -8.12 17.32 9.17
N HIS A 677 -6.91 17.65 9.59
CA HIS A 677 -6.49 17.41 10.96
C HIS A 677 -7.16 18.46 11.85
N ASN A 678 -8.24 18.03 12.51
CA ASN A 678 -9.00 18.85 13.44
C ASN A 678 -9.29 18.00 14.69
N PRO A 679 -8.30 17.87 15.60
CA PRO A 679 -8.43 17.03 16.75
C PRO A 679 -9.45 17.61 17.75
N VAL A 680 -10.41 16.78 18.16
CA VAL A 680 -11.34 17.05 19.25
C VAL A 680 -11.00 16.12 20.40
N LYS A 681 -10.65 16.67 21.55
CA LYS A 681 -10.36 15.85 22.74
C LYS A 681 -11.68 15.38 23.34
N GLY A 682 -11.85 14.06 23.40
CA GLY A 682 -12.96 13.45 24.10
C GLY A 682 -12.80 13.53 25.62
N ARG A 683 -13.93 13.52 26.31
CA ARG A 683 -13.97 13.47 27.77
C ARG A 683 -14.78 12.27 28.23
N LEU A 684 -14.36 11.73 29.36
CA LEU A 684 -15.10 10.67 30.02
C LEU A 684 -16.43 11.23 30.61
N ASN A 685 -17.51 10.53 30.36
CA ASN A 685 -18.80 10.85 30.96
C ASN A 685 -18.91 10.14 32.32
N GLU A 686 -18.38 10.76 33.35
CA GLU A 686 -18.37 10.24 34.70
C GLU A 686 -19.80 9.84 35.22
N ARG A 687 -20.81 10.58 34.77
CA ARG A 687 -22.20 10.28 35.14
C ARG A 687 -22.64 8.91 34.62
N VAL A 688 -22.29 8.57 33.41
CA VAL A 688 -22.61 7.26 32.82
C VAL A 688 -21.73 6.16 33.44
N LEU A 689 -20.44 6.40 33.58
CA LEU A 689 -19.49 5.42 34.11
C LEU A 689 -19.80 5.02 35.58
N LEU A 690 -20.31 5.95 36.38
CA LEU A 690 -20.60 5.72 37.78
C LEU A 690 -22.07 5.27 38.05
N ASP A 691 -22.90 5.16 36.99
CA ASP A 691 -24.26 4.67 37.15
C ASP A 691 -24.29 3.16 37.42
N PRO A 692 -24.90 2.69 38.51
CA PRO A 692 -24.96 1.27 38.85
C PRO A 692 -25.63 0.40 37.78
N GLU A 693 -26.51 0.97 36.95
CA GLU A 693 -27.12 0.22 35.84
C GLU A 693 -26.16 0.07 34.66
N PHE A 694 -25.31 1.07 34.45
CA PHE A 694 -24.22 0.92 33.46
C PHE A 694 -23.19 -0.12 33.90
N GLU A 695 -22.83 -0.15 35.18
CA GLU A 695 -21.94 -1.16 35.74
C GLU A 695 -22.52 -2.58 35.56
N LYS A 696 -23.79 -2.79 35.86
CA LYS A 696 -24.49 -4.06 35.65
C LYS A 696 -24.53 -4.44 34.17
N PHE A 697 -24.78 -3.47 33.30
CA PHE A 697 -24.78 -3.67 31.87
C PHE A 697 -23.39 -4.08 31.37
N TRP A 698 -22.34 -3.35 31.76
CA TRP A 698 -20.99 -3.67 31.38
C TRP A 698 -20.55 -5.05 31.86
N ASN A 699 -20.80 -5.38 33.11
CA ASN A 699 -20.46 -6.70 33.68
C ASN A 699 -21.17 -7.84 32.95
N ALA A 700 -22.38 -7.63 32.47
CA ALA A 700 -23.11 -8.64 31.71
C ALA A 700 -22.47 -8.95 30.33
N ILE A 701 -21.96 -7.93 29.66
CA ILE A 701 -21.40 -8.08 28.30
C ILE A 701 -19.90 -8.35 28.28
N SER A 702 -19.17 -8.02 29.35
CA SER A 702 -17.70 -8.02 29.41
C SER A 702 -17.10 -9.35 29.88
N THR A 703 -17.92 -10.34 30.22
CA THR A 703 -17.46 -11.69 30.63
C THR A 703 -16.61 -12.31 29.53
N ARG A 704 -15.39 -12.71 29.87
CA ARG A 704 -14.51 -13.40 28.92
C ARG A 704 -14.88 -14.88 28.79
N THR A 705 -14.62 -15.43 27.62
CA THR A 705 -14.83 -16.84 27.32
C THR A 705 -13.59 -17.45 26.69
N ILE A 706 -13.48 -18.75 26.81
CA ILE A 706 -12.63 -19.59 25.97
C ILE A 706 -13.52 -20.37 25.02
N TYR A 707 -12.97 -20.81 23.89
CA TYR A 707 -13.70 -21.67 22.97
C TYR A 707 -13.03 -23.01 22.81
N SER A 708 -13.87 -24.03 22.58
CA SER A 708 -13.46 -25.36 22.10
C SER A 708 -14.17 -25.64 20.77
N VAL A 709 -13.56 -26.47 19.94
CA VAL A 709 -14.15 -26.85 18.64
C VAL A 709 -14.38 -28.35 18.62
N HIS A 710 -15.62 -28.72 18.42
CA HIS A 710 -16.04 -30.14 18.37
C HIS A 710 -16.66 -30.45 17.02
N TYR A 711 -16.04 -31.35 16.26
CA TYR A 711 -16.60 -31.91 15.04
C TYR A 711 -16.25 -33.36 14.91
N SER A 712 -17.12 -34.12 14.23
CA SER A 712 -16.90 -35.56 13.96
C SER A 712 -15.92 -35.72 12.80
N THR A 713 -14.84 -36.46 13.00
CA THR A 713 -13.89 -36.80 11.92
C THR A 713 -14.58 -37.54 10.78
N GLU A 714 -15.54 -38.41 11.08
CA GLU A 714 -16.30 -39.17 10.07
C GLU A 714 -17.15 -38.21 9.21
N GLU A 715 -17.84 -37.27 9.86
CA GLU A 715 -18.63 -36.25 9.18
C GLU A 715 -17.74 -35.32 8.30
N LEU A 716 -16.55 -34.96 8.77
CA LEU A 716 -15.57 -34.24 7.99
C LEU A 716 -15.17 -35.01 6.74
N ILE A 717 -14.86 -36.29 6.88
CA ILE A 717 -14.48 -37.14 5.75
C ILE A 717 -15.61 -37.21 4.72
N GLU A 718 -16.85 -37.41 5.12
CA GLU A 718 -18.00 -37.47 4.21
C GLU A 718 -18.27 -36.15 3.49
N LYS A 719 -18.31 -35.03 4.24
CA LYS A 719 -18.51 -33.69 3.67
C LYS A 719 -17.38 -33.33 2.71
N ALA A 720 -16.12 -33.56 3.10
CA ALA A 720 -14.95 -33.24 2.27
C ALA A 720 -14.88 -34.16 1.03
N ALA A 721 -15.14 -35.44 1.16
CA ALA A 721 -15.20 -36.36 0.02
C ALA A 721 -16.30 -35.95 -0.97
N THR A 722 -17.45 -35.49 -0.46
CA THR A 722 -18.54 -34.99 -1.30
C THR A 722 -18.16 -33.72 -2.03
N ALA A 723 -17.48 -32.79 -1.36
CA ALA A 723 -17.00 -31.58 -1.96
C ALA A 723 -15.96 -31.87 -3.07
N VAL A 724 -14.98 -32.72 -2.79
CA VAL A 724 -13.98 -33.16 -3.78
C VAL A 724 -14.65 -33.88 -4.96
N ARG A 725 -15.69 -34.67 -4.72
CA ARG A 725 -16.47 -35.33 -5.79
C ARG A 725 -17.13 -34.32 -6.71
N LYS A 726 -17.64 -33.23 -6.17
CA LYS A 726 -18.34 -32.13 -6.89
C LYS A 726 -17.41 -31.11 -7.52
N MET A 727 -16.10 -31.10 -7.20
CA MET A 727 -15.17 -30.14 -7.77
C MET A 727 -15.15 -30.23 -9.31
N ASP A 728 -14.73 -29.15 -9.95
CA ASP A 728 -14.64 -29.03 -11.40
C ASP A 728 -13.87 -30.20 -12.05
N LYS A 729 -14.20 -30.50 -13.30
CA LYS A 729 -13.52 -31.53 -14.07
C LYS A 729 -12.04 -31.16 -14.26
N ILE A 730 -11.16 -32.08 -13.94
CA ILE A 730 -9.73 -31.95 -14.19
C ILE A 730 -9.44 -32.36 -15.61
N GLU A 731 -9.10 -31.37 -16.42
CA GLU A 731 -8.71 -31.60 -17.80
C GLU A 731 -7.19 -31.68 -17.91
N PRO A 732 -6.68 -32.56 -18.79
CA PRO A 732 -5.25 -32.62 -19.10
C PRO A 732 -4.78 -31.30 -19.69
N PRO A 733 -3.53 -30.92 -19.48
CA PRO A 733 -2.94 -29.76 -20.15
C PRO A 733 -2.99 -29.92 -21.67
N GLN A 734 -3.33 -28.84 -22.38
CA GLN A 734 -3.30 -28.85 -23.85
C GLN A 734 -1.88 -28.59 -24.34
N ILE A 735 -1.38 -29.42 -25.22
CA ILE A 735 -0.12 -29.26 -25.95
C ILE A 735 -0.47 -28.77 -27.35
N ARG A 736 0.03 -27.58 -27.70
CA ARG A 736 -0.12 -27.04 -29.05
C ARG A 736 1.23 -27.14 -29.77
N THR A 737 1.27 -27.88 -30.86
CA THR A 737 2.45 -27.98 -31.72
C THR A 737 2.30 -27.02 -32.88
N THR A 738 3.21 -26.07 -33.00
CA THR A 738 3.25 -25.11 -34.11
C THR A 738 4.53 -25.35 -34.93
N PHE A 739 4.39 -25.53 -36.24
CA PHE A 739 5.52 -25.59 -37.16
C PHE A 739 5.67 -24.22 -37.83
N ALA A 740 6.86 -23.65 -37.76
CA ALA A 740 7.18 -22.40 -38.39
C ALA A 740 8.51 -22.55 -39.20
N ASP A 741 8.50 -22.09 -40.44
CA ASP A 741 9.73 -21.89 -41.19
C ASP A 741 10.42 -20.62 -40.70
N VAL A 742 11.73 -20.72 -40.54
CA VAL A 742 12.55 -19.61 -40.13
C VAL A 742 13.13 -18.96 -41.38
N GLU A 743 12.66 -17.76 -41.69
CA GLU A 743 13.26 -16.93 -42.76
C GLU A 743 14.27 -15.97 -42.14
N VAL A 744 15.49 -15.99 -42.66
CA VAL A 744 16.57 -15.05 -42.28
C VAL A 744 16.74 -14.06 -43.42
N ASP A 745 16.37 -12.80 -43.18
CA ASP A 745 16.63 -11.72 -44.14
C ASP A 745 17.52 -10.64 -43.53
N GLY A 746 17.88 -9.65 -44.33
CA GLY A 746 18.77 -8.54 -43.90
C GLY A 746 18.21 -7.68 -42.75
N LYS A 747 16.97 -7.93 -42.27
CA LYS A 747 16.31 -7.24 -41.14
C LYS A 747 16.24 -8.09 -39.88
N GLY A 748 16.61 -9.37 -39.95
CA GLY A 748 16.59 -10.28 -38.82
C GLY A 748 16.02 -11.65 -39.14
N VAL A 749 15.68 -12.40 -38.09
CA VAL A 749 15.08 -13.74 -38.16
C VAL A 749 13.57 -13.59 -37.92
N SER A 750 12.75 -13.99 -38.87
CA SER A 750 11.31 -14.06 -38.75
C SER A 750 10.79 -15.49 -38.90
N GLY A 751 9.81 -15.87 -38.07
CA GLY A 751 9.16 -17.16 -38.17
C GLY A 751 7.83 -17.02 -38.90
N LYS A 752 7.65 -17.70 -40.01
CA LYS A 752 6.37 -17.78 -40.72
C LYS A 752 5.69 -19.12 -40.39
N GLN A 753 4.52 -19.06 -39.78
CA GLN A 753 3.74 -20.25 -39.45
C GLN A 753 3.34 -20.98 -40.76
N VAL A 754 3.80 -22.20 -40.95
CA VAL A 754 3.60 -22.96 -42.19
C VAL A 754 2.39 -23.88 -42.13
N VAL A 755 1.99 -24.32 -40.94
CA VAL A 755 0.85 -25.23 -40.75
C VAL A 755 -0.01 -24.75 -39.58
N SER A 756 -1.33 -24.94 -39.70
CA SER A 756 -2.27 -24.66 -38.58
C SER A 756 -1.83 -25.45 -37.33
N PRO A 757 -1.84 -24.83 -36.15
CA PRO A 757 -1.35 -25.48 -34.93
C PRO A 757 -2.19 -26.70 -34.61
N LYS A 758 -1.53 -27.81 -34.31
CA LYS A 758 -2.16 -29.04 -33.82
C LYS A 758 -2.27 -28.95 -32.31
N ILE A 759 -3.49 -29.03 -31.79
CA ILE A 759 -3.77 -29.07 -30.37
C ILE A 759 -3.97 -30.52 -29.96
N GLU A 760 -3.16 -30.99 -29.04
CA GLU A 760 -3.26 -32.32 -28.45
C GLU A 760 -3.31 -32.20 -26.92
N TYR A 761 -4.02 -33.11 -26.26
CA TYR A 761 -3.99 -33.17 -24.81
C TYR A 761 -2.71 -33.89 -24.35
N ALA A 762 -2.06 -33.36 -23.30
CA ALA A 762 -0.93 -34.04 -22.70
C ALA A 762 -1.34 -35.44 -22.21
N PRO A 763 -0.50 -36.47 -22.44
CA PRO A 763 -0.78 -37.79 -21.87
C PRO A 763 -0.72 -37.69 -20.33
N PRO A 764 -1.48 -38.56 -19.61
CA PRO A 764 -1.43 -38.63 -18.16
C PRO A 764 0.00 -38.76 -17.63
N ALA A 765 0.30 -38.13 -16.52
CA ALA A 765 1.62 -38.14 -15.91
C ALA A 765 1.98 -39.59 -15.50
N LYS A 766 3.11 -40.11 -15.99
CA LYS A 766 3.63 -41.43 -15.64
C LYS A 766 4.18 -41.51 -14.21
N ARG A 767 4.62 -40.37 -13.66
CA ARG A 767 5.06 -40.23 -12.26
C ARG A 767 4.27 -39.10 -11.63
N VAL A 768 3.60 -39.40 -10.54
CA VAL A 768 2.79 -38.43 -9.78
C VAL A 768 3.49 -38.08 -8.47
N PRO A 769 3.40 -36.82 -7.98
CA PRO A 769 3.92 -36.45 -6.67
C PRO A 769 3.17 -37.10 -5.52
N ASP A 770 3.75 -37.07 -4.30
CA ASP A 770 3.05 -37.54 -3.09
C ASP A 770 1.92 -36.56 -2.73
N ILE A 771 0.71 -36.88 -3.15
CA ILE A 771 -0.48 -36.09 -2.93
C ILE A 771 -0.81 -35.91 -1.44
N LEU A 772 -0.62 -36.96 -0.63
CA LEU A 772 -0.92 -36.87 0.80
C LEU A 772 0.01 -35.93 1.52
N SER A 773 1.31 -35.97 1.24
CA SER A 773 2.27 -35.02 1.80
C SER A 773 2.00 -33.59 1.33
N TYR A 774 1.60 -33.42 0.07
CA TYR A 774 1.24 -32.09 -0.44
C TYR A 774 0.03 -31.48 0.28
N ILE A 775 -1.04 -32.28 0.43
CA ILE A 775 -2.27 -31.79 1.09
C ILE A 775 -2.00 -31.58 2.58
N GLN A 776 -1.29 -32.52 3.25
CA GLN A 776 -0.96 -32.42 4.68
C GLN A 776 -0.15 -31.18 5.01
N GLY A 777 0.76 -30.77 4.13
CA GLY A 777 1.48 -29.50 4.28
C GLY A 777 0.62 -28.24 4.15
N LYS A 778 -0.67 -28.38 3.81
CA LYS A 778 -1.60 -27.27 3.59
C LYS A 778 -2.85 -27.30 4.47
N VAL A 779 -3.17 -28.46 5.05
CA VAL A 779 -4.32 -28.65 5.95
C VAL A 779 -3.87 -29.46 7.17
N GLU A 780 -4.36 -29.11 8.35
CA GLU A 780 -4.00 -29.78 9.60
C GLU A 780 -4.84 -31.06 9.82
N LEU A 781 -4.68 -32.01 8.91
CA LEU A 781 -5.36 -33.30 8.97
C LEU A 781 -4.35 -34.45 8.91
N THR A 782 -4.73 -35.60 9.50
CA THR A 782 -3.88 -36.81 9.45
C THR A 782 -3.84 -37.41 8.05
N ARG A 783 -2.75 -38.14 7.73
CA ARG A 783 -2.65 -38.85 6.44
C ARG A 783 -3.80 -39.84 6.25
N SER A 784 -4.26 -40.52 7.31
CA SER A 784 -5.39 -41.44 7.28
C SER A 784 -6.67 -40.72 6.89
N THR A 785 -6.97 -39.58 7.48
CA THR A 785 -8.15 -38.76 7.15
C THR A 785 -8.10 -38.30 5.69
N LEU A 786 -6.95 -37.80 5.24
CA LEU A 786 -6.77 -37.34 3.85
C LEU A 786 -6.91 -38.50 2.85
N PHE A 787 -6.37 -39.66 3.17
CA PHE A 787 -6.52 -40.87 2.34
C PHE A 787 -8.00 -41.28 2.19
N GLN A 788 -8.76 -41.33 3.29
CA GLN A 788 -10.18 -41.67 3.26
C GLN A 788 -11.01 -40.64 2.47
N ILE A 789 -10.70 -39.33 2.59
CA ILE A 789 -11.36 -38.27 1.79
C ILE A 789 -11.14 -38.53 0.30
N LEU A 790 -9.89 -38.76 -0.11
CA LEU A 790 -9.55 -39.00 -1.51
C LEU A 790 -10.20 -40.32 -2.04
N GLU A 791 -10.14 -41.36 -1.27
CA GLU A 791 -10.74 -42.69 -1.63
C GLU A 791 -12.25 -42.54 -1.81
N ARG A 792 -12.97 -42.00 -0.79
CA ARG A 792 -14.44 -41.85 -0.83
C ARG A 792 -14.91 -40.81 -1.86
N SER A 793 -14.04 -39.89 -2.27
CA SER A 793 -14.36 -38.93 -3.34
C SER A 793 -14.57 -39.60 -4.69
N GLY A 794 -13.91 -40.74 -4.93
CA GLY A 794 -13.94 -41.48 -6.20
C GLY A 794 -13.22 -40.74 -7.35
N ARG A 795 -12.48 -39.65 -7.06
CA ARG A 795 -11.87 -38.79 -8.09
C ARG A 795 -10.37 -39.00 -8.28
N ILE A 796 -9.76 -39.97 -7.59
CA ILE A 796 -8.32 -40.23 -7.64
C ILE A 796 -7.81 -40.55 -9.07
N ALA A 797 -8.67 -41.07 -9.94
CA ALA A 797 -8.36 -41.33 -11.35
C ALA A 797 -8.12 -40.04 -12.17
N ASP A 798 -8.54 -38.87 -11.67
CA ASP A 798 -8.28 -37.60 -12.28
C ASP A 798 -6.88 -37.04 -11.96
N PHE A 799 -6.25 -37.59 -10.90
CA PHE A 799 -4.95 -37.10 -10.43
C PHE A 799 -3.84 -37.18 -11.48
N PRO A 800 -3.65 -38.27 -12.22
CA PRO A 800 -2.62 -38.31 -13.26
C PRO A 800 -2.88 -37.39 -14.46
N LYS A 801 -4.14 -36.93 -14.67
CA LYS A 801 -4.47 -36.06 -15.80
C LYS A 801 -3.80 -34.70 -15.68
N ASN A 802 -3.84 -34.11 -14.50
CA ASN A 802 -3.16 -32.83 -14.16
C ASN A 802 -2.91 -32.81 -12.65
N PRO A 803 -1.77 -33.37 -12.20
CA PRO A 803 -1.50 -33.58 -10.78
C PRO A 803 -1.57 -32.32 -9.95
N GLN A 804 -0.99 -31.21 -10.44
CA GLN A 804 -0.96 -29.96 -9.68
C GLN A 804 -2.36 -29.34 -9.53
N LYS A 805 -3.12 -29.26 -10.62
CA LYS A 805 -4.50 -28.73 -10.60
C LYS A 805 -5.40 -29.58 -9.69
N PHE A 806 -5.23 -30.90 -9.74
CA PHE A 806 -5.98 -31.82 -8.86
C PHE A 806 -5.67 -31.56 -7.39
N MET A 807 -4.38 -31.51 -7.02
CA MET A 807 -3.95 -31.29 -5.64
C MET A 807 -4.43 -29.94 -5.10
N ASP A 808 -4.31 -28.87 -5.87
CA ASP A 808 -4.75 -27.52 -5.47
C ASP A 808 -6.27 -27.46 -5.30
N SER A 809 -7.03 -28.09 -6.21
CA SER A 809 -8.49 -28.18 -6.12
C SER A 809 -8.94 -28.95 -4.88
N VAL A 810 -8.32 -30.09 -4.62
CA VAL A 810 -8.61 -30.92 -3.41
C VAL A 810 -8.32 -30.10 -2.14
N VAL A 811 -7.18 -29.41 -2.06
CA VAL A 811 -6.85 -28.56 -0.91
C VAL A 811 -7.90 -27.47 -0.70
N LYS A 812 -8.34 -26.83 -1.78
CA LYS A 812 -9.38 -25.78 -1.74
C LYS A 812 -10.67 -26.30 -1.13
N GLU A 813 -11.16 -27.45 -1.64
CA GLU A 813 -12.42 -28.03 -1.18
C GLU A 813 -12.34 -28.53 0.27
N ILE A 814 -11.25 -29.21 0.65
CA ILE A 814 -11.07 -29.69 2.03
C ILE A 814 -11.00 -28.49 3.00
N ARG A 815 -10.27 -27.43 2.65
CA ARG A 815 -10.19 -26.22 3.49
C ARG A 815 -11.55 -25.56 3.68
N ALA A 816 -12.34 -25.45 2.62
CA ALA A 816 -13.67 -24.85 2.71
C ALA A 816 -14.61 -25.64 3.64
N VAL A 817 -14.56 -26.98 3.56
CA VAL A 817 -15.36 -27.85 4.44
C VAL A 817 -14.86 -27.78 5.88
N LEU A 818 -13.55 -27.91 6.11
CA LEU A 818 -12.97 -27.86 7.45
C LEU A 818 -13.28 -26.53 8.14
N HIS A 819 -13.12 -25.41 7.43
CA HIS A 819 -13.42 -24.09 7.92
C HIS A 819 -14.88 -23.97 8.41
N ARG A 820 -15.83 -24.43 7.59
CA ARG A 820 -17.25 -24.42 7.93
C ARG A 820 -17.55 -25.28 9.17
N MET A 821 -16.97 -26.46 9.24
CA MET A 821 -17.16 -27.36 10.38
C MET A 821 -16.57 -26.85 11.68
N VAL A 822 -15.43 -26.16 11.60
CA VAL A 822 -14.83 -25.46 12.75
C VAL A 822 -15.79 -24.41 13.31
N ILE A 823 -16.41 -23.61 12.44
CA ILE A 823 -17.37 -22.59 12.84
C ILE A 823 -18.67 -23.19 13.36
N GLU A 824 -19.20 -24.21 12.69
CA GLU A 824 -20.40 -24.93 13.14
C GLU A 824 -20.19 -25.61 14.51
N GLY A 825 -19.00 -26.16 14.74
CA GLY A 825 -18.64 -26.93 15.95
C GLY A 825 -18.11 -26.11 17.12
N ILE A 826 -17.97 -24.77 16.99
CA ILE A 826 -17.45 -23.94 18.07
C ILE A 826 -18.44 -23.86 19.24
N GLN A 827 -17.92 -24.02 20.45
CA GLN A 827 -18.61 -23.86 21.72
C GLN A 827 -17.82 -22.93 22.62
N TYR A 828 -18.51 -22.01 23.29
CA TYR A 828 -17.91 -21.04 24.22
C TYR A 828 -18.23 -21.42 25.64
N GLU A 829 -17.23 -21.41 26.50
CA GLU A 829 -17.31 -21.60 27.93
C GLU A 829 -16.96 -20.31 28.66
N ARG A 830 -17.78 -19.94 29.65
CA ARG A 830 -17.60 -18.72 30.46
C ARG A 830 -16.39 -18.90 31.38
N LEU A 831 -15.63 -17.81 31.54
CA LEU A 831 -14.61 -17.65 32.56
C LEU A 831 -15.19 -16.79 33.67
N ASP A 832 -15.81 -17.39 34.66
CA ASP A 832 -16.64 -16.69 35.67
C ASP A 832 -15.91 -15.63 36.52
N GLU A 833 -14.60 -15.62 36.55
CA GLU A 833 -13.80 -14.66 37.32
C GLU A 833 -13.03 -13.64 36.44
N ILE A 834 -13.17 -13.72 35.12
CA ILE A 834 -12.40 -12.89 34.19
C ILE A 834 -13.34 -12.07 33.32
N SER A 835 -13.28 -10.74 33.49
CA SER A 835 -14.03 -9.76 32.69
C SER A 835 -13.13 -8.60 32.23
N TYR A 836 -13.59 -7.82 31.26
CA TYR A 836 -12.93 -6.56 30.92
C TYR A 836 -13.25 -5.50 31.98
N GLU A 837 -12.23 -5.00 32.66
CA GLU A 837 -12.39 -4.06 33.75
C GLU A 837 -12.82 -2.66 33.27
N MET A 838 -13.80 -2.07 33.95
CA MET A 838 -14.28 -0.71 33.68
C MET A 838 -13.21 0.38 33.84
N ARG A 839 -12.17 0.14 34.68
CA ARG A 839 -11.07 1.10 34.84
C ARG A 839 -10.35 1.42 33.53
N ARG A 840 -10.41 0.54 32.51
CA ARG A 840 -9.80 0.77 31.19
C ARG A 840 -10.39 2.00 30.49
N PHE A 841 -11.64 2.33 30.71
CA PHE A 841 -12.24 3.55 30.16
C PHE A 841 -11.57 4.81 30.71
N ARG A 842 -11.19 4.82 32.00
CA ARG A 842 -10.44 5.92 32.62
C ARG A 842 -8.99 5.95 32.16
N GLU A 843 -8.36 4.80 32.04
CA GLU A 843 -6.97 4.68 31.57
C GLU A 843 -6.81 5.15 30.12
N GLU A 844 -7.88 5.14 29.34
CA GLU A 844 -7.86 5.54 27.93
C GLU A 844 -8.39 6.96 27.68
N GLU A 845 -8.96 7.64 28.68
CA GLU A 845 -9.49 8.99 28.52
C GLU A 845 -8.46 9.97 27.89
N HIS A 846 -7.23 9.91 28.35
CA HIS A 846 -6.16 10.77 27.84
C HIS A 846 -5.69 10.42 26.40
N LYS A 847 -6.11 9.25 25.88
CA LYS A 847 -5.83 8.81 24.52
C LYS A 847 -6.92 9.19 23.53
N LEU A 848 -8.04 9.76 24.01
CA LEU A 848 -9.20 10.08 23.20
C LEU A 848 -8.98 11.37 22.42
N GLU A 849 -8.51 11.25 21.22
CA GLU A 849 -8.42 12.29 20.23
C GLU A 849 -9.23 11.89 19.00
N PHE A 850 -10.27 12.65 18.70
CA PHE A 850 -11.19 12.35 17.61
C PHE A 850 -10.97 13.33 16.45
N SER A 851 -11.15 12.87 15.22
CA SER A 851 -11.24 13.77 14.07
C SER A 851 -12.61 14.49 14.12
N GLY A 852 -12.60 15.81 14.21
CA GLY A 852 -13.79 16.63 14.37
C GLY A 852 -14.85 16.48 13.27
N ASP A 853 -14.45 15.92 12.12
CA ASP A 853 -15.33 15.73 10.96
C ASP A 853 -16.15 14.43 11.01
N ARG A 854 -15.88 13.52 11.97
CA ARG A 854 -16.50 12.19 12.06
C ARG A 854 -16.86 11.80 13.49
N ILE A 855 -17.50 12.70 14.18
CA ILE A 855 -17.96 12.49 15.55
C ILE A 855 -19.46 12.78 15.69
N VAL A 856 -20.09 12.04 16.56
CA VAL A 856 -21.45 12.32 17.06
C VAL A 856 -21.34 12.62 18.54
N ARG A 857 -21.85 13.75 18.98
CA ARG A 857 -21.94 14.09 20.40
C ARG A 857 -23.01 13.25 21.06
N THR A 858 -22.73 12.77 22.25
CA THR A 858 -23.66 11.94 23.02
C THR A 858 -23.57 12.20 24.54
N ASP A 859 -24.71 12.16 25.22
CA ASP A 859 -24.78 12.20 26.66
C ASP A 859 -25.10 10.80 27.28
N LYS A 860 -25.39 9.81 26.43
CA LYS A 860 -25.76 8.43 26.79
C LYS A 860 -24.64 7.41 26.69
N SER A 861 -23.43 7.83 26.35
CA SER A 861 -22.26 6.96 26.25
C SER A 861 -21.20 7.28 27.28
N VAL A 862 -20.23 6.38 27.45
CA VAL A 862 -19.10 6.54 28.37
C VAL A 862 -18.22 7.72 28.00
N TYR A 863 -18.16 8.05 26.71
CA TYR A 863 -17.45 9.22 26.20
C TYR A 863 -18.44 10.22 25.61
N ASP A 864 -18.13 11.50 25.69
CA ASP A 864 -18.96 12.61 25.16
C ASP A 864 -19.04 12.67 23.64
N TYR A 865 -18.20 11.89 22.94
CA TYR A 865 -18.21 11.73 21.49
C TYR A 865 -18.07 10.27 21.07
N ILE A 866 -18.72 9.93 19.97
CA ILE A 866 -18.59 8.64 19.30
C ILE A 866 -18.08 8.89 17.87
N THR A 867 -17.07 8.15 17.47
CA THR A 867 -16.58 8.16 16.08
C THR A 867 -17.39 7.22 15.22
N TYR A 868 -17.57 7.57 13.95
CA TYR A 868 -18.20 6.70 12.96
C TYR A 868 -17.34 6.57 11.70
N ASP A 869 -17.40 5.39 11.09
CA ASP A 869 -16.67 5.07 9.88
C ASP A 869 -17.57 5.06 8.64
N SER A 870 -18.90 5.00 8.84
CA SER A 870 -19.88 4.97 7.78
C SER A 870 -21.09 5.84 8.10
N THR A 871 -21.80 6.25 7.05
CA THR A 871 -23.09 6.98 7.19
C THR A 871 -24.14 6.15 7.94
N VAL A 872 -24.06 4.81 7.83
CA VAL A 872 -24.94 3.89 8.58
C VAL A 872 -24.69 4.00 10.07
N GLU A 873 -23.42 3.95 10.49
CA GLU A 873 -23.03 4.10 11.89
C GLU A 873 -23.37 5.48 12.43
N LYS A 874 -23.17 6.55 11.64
CA LYS A 874 -23.56 7.91 12.02
C LYS A 874 -25.05 7.98 12.35
N LYS A 875 -25.90 7.56 11.41
CA LYS A 875 -27.37 7.56 11.60
C LYS A 875 -27.80 6.67 12.76
N PHE A 876 -27.10 5.55 12.95
CA PHE A 876 -27.38 4.64 14.06
C PHE A 876 -27.04 5.28 15.39
N ALA A 877 -25.88 5.94 15.52
CA ALA A 877 -25.49 6.67 16.74
C ALA A 877 -26.43 7.86 17.05
N GLU A 878 -26.73 8.69 16.03
CA GLU A 878 -27.66 9.83 16.17
C GLU A 878 -29.07 9.35 16.56
N GLY A 879 -29.52 8.26 15.99
CA GLY A 879 -30.80 7.68 16.32
C GLY A 879 -30.84 7.10 17.74
N LEU A 880 -29.80 6.39 18.19
CA LEU A 880 -29.69 5.87 19.56
C LEU A 880 -29.75 7.01 20.59
N GLU A 881 -29.09 8.14 20.31
CA GLU A 881 -29.15 9.33 21.17
C GLU A 881 -30.55 9.89 21.27
N GLY A 882 -31.32 9.90 20.14
CA GLY A 882 -32.70 10.41 20.09
C GLY A 882 -33.76 9.53 20.76
N LEU A 883 -33.54 8.23 20.92
CA LEU A 883 -34.51 7.26 21.43
C LEU A 883 -34.66 7.35 22.94
N LYS A 884 -35.88 7.61 23.46
CA LYS A 884 -36.17 7.70 24.91
C LYS A 884 -36.05 6.36 25.65
N ASN A 885 -36.25 5.25 24.95
CA ASN A 885 -36.17 3.90 25.49
C ASN A 885 -34.71 3.33 25.51
N VAL A 886 -33.75 4.03 24.96
CA VAL A 886 -32.32 3.71 25.07
C VAL A 886 -31.73 4.53 26.22
N LYS A 887 -31.31 3.85 27.28
CA LYS A 887 -30.73 4.49 28.46
C LYS A 887 -29.24 4.77 28.24
N TYR A 888 -28.49 3.75 27.84
CA TYR A 888 -27.06 3.84 27.54
C TYR A 888 -26.73 3.07 26.28
N PHE A 889 -25.70 3.53 25.58
CA PHE A 889 -25.11 2.79 24.49
C PHE A 889 -23.62 3.12 24.38
N ILE A 890 -22.86 2.21 23.82
CA ILE A 890 -21.41 2.37 23.63
C ILE A 890 -21.00 1.75 22.30
N LYS A 891 -20.18 2.47 21.52
CA LYS A 891 -19.40 1.84 20.46
C LYS A 891 -18.26 1.09 21.14
N LEU A 892 -18.24 -0.24 21.02
CA LEU A 892 -17.32 -1.08 21.75
C LEU A 892 -15.87 -0.76 21.35
N PRO A 893 -14.99 -0.50 22.33
CA PRO A 893 -13.61 -0.14 22.05
C PRO A 893 -12.85 -1.29 21.42
N THR A 894 -11.79 -0.99 20.69
CA THR A 894 -10.98 -1.97 19.92
C THR A 894 -10.32 -3.04 20.79
N TRP A 895 -10.15 -2.78 22.08
CA TRP A 895 -9.62 -3.75 23.04
C TRP A 895 -10.68 -4.75 23.55
N PHE A 896 -11.97 -4.49 23.28
CA PHE A 896 -13.04 -5.46 23.55
C PHE A 896 -13.06 -6.50 22.44
N ARG A 897 -12.53 -7.69 22.71
CA ARG A 897 -12.31 -8.70 21.68
C ARG A 897 -12.82 -10.06 22.08
N VAL A 898 -13.59 -10.66 21.21
CA VAL A 898 -14.06 -12.04 21.33
C VAL A 898 -13.08 -12.95 20.61
N PRO A 899 -12.46 -13.94 21.28
CA PRO A 899 -11.57 -14.89 20.64
C PRO A 899 -12.35 -15.81 19.70
N THR A 900 -11.87 -15.98 18.46
CA THR A 900 -12.48 -16.90 17.49
C THR A 900 -11.42 -17.70 16.72
N PRO A 901 -11.75 -18.86 16.15
CA PRO A 901 -10.81 -19.65 15.33
C PRO A 901 -10.33 -18.93 14.06
N VAL A 902 -11.05 -17.88 13.65
CA VAL A 902 -10.78 -17.12 12.43
C VAL A 902 -10.18 -15.73 12.73
N GLY A 903 -9.64 -15.55 13.92
CA GLY A 903 -9.07 -14.31 14.43
C GLY A 903 -9.99 -13.60 15.42
N GLU A 904 -9.48 -12.59 16.09
CA GLU A 904 -10.25 -11.82 17.07
C GLU A 904 -11.40 -11.06 16.41
N TYR A 905 -12.55 -11.01 17.10
CA TYR A 905 -13.74 -10.30 16.67
C TYR A 905 -14.08 -9.17 17.65
N ASN A 906 -14.34 -7.98 17.13
CA ASN A 906 -14.79 -6.82 17.88
C ASN A 906 -16.17 -6.40 17.33
N PRO A 907 -17.27 -6.56 18.08
CA PRO A 907 -18.60 -6.09 17.66
C PRO A 907 -18.69 -4.56 17.76
N ASP A 908 -19.64 -3.95 17.02
CA ASP A 908 -19.75 -2.51 16.93
C ASP A 908 -20.37 -1.86 18.17
N TRP A 909 -21.55 -2.32 18.61
CA TRP A 909 -22.37 -1.63 19.58
C TRP A 909 -22.82 -2.51 20.72
N ALA A 910 -22.81 -1.93 21.92
CA ALA A 910 -23.54 -2.45 23.08
C ALA A 910 -24.60 -1.43 23.51
N ILE A 911 -25.84 -1.89 23.75
CA ILE A 911 -27.00 -1.03 23.96
C ILE A 911 -27.79 -1.54 25.19
N LEU A 912 -28.10 -0.61 26.08
CA LEU A 912 -28.99 -0.83 27.21
C LEU A 912 -30.35 -0.20 26.89
N LYS A 913 -31.33 -1.05 26.62
CA LYS A 913 -32.72 -0.64 26.37
C LYS A 913 -33.58 -0.84 27.64
N GLN A 914 -34.41 0.15 27.94
CA GLN A 914 -35.31 0.10 29.05
C GLN A 914 -36.76 0.45 28.62
N ASN A 915 -37.61 -0.57 28.55
CA ASN A 915 -39.02 -0.46 28.17
C ASN A 915 -39.88 -1.30 29.12
N GLY A 916 -39.83 -0.98 30.42
CA GLY A 916 -40.39 -1.83 31.48
C GLY A 916 -39.40 -2.89 31.94
N ASP A 917 -38.88 -3.72 31.02
CA ASP A 917 -37.81 -4.68 31.25
C ASP A 917 -36.47 -4.14 30.75
N ILE A 918 -35.40 -4.44 31.48
CA ILE A 918 -34.02 -4.11 31.09
C ILE A 918 -33.52 -5.15 30.11
N VAL A 919 -33.10 -4.71 28.90
CA VAL A 919 -32.53 -5.60 27.86
C VAL A 919 -31.14 -5.15 27.46
N TYR A 920 -30.19 -6.05 27.62
CA TYR A 920 -28.79 -5.90 27.12
C TYR A 920 -28.68 -6.44 25.71
N MET A 921 -28.17 -5.64 24.81
CA MET A 921 -28.11 -5.96 23.38
C MET A 921 -26.73 -5.65 22.81
N ILE A 922 -26.19 -6.57 22.04
CA ILE A 922 -25.04 -6.32 21.16
C ILE A 922 -25.56 -6.25 19.74
N ARG A 923 -25.08 -5.26 18.98
CA ARG A 923 -25.44 -5.07 17.57
C ARG A 923 -24.20 -4.87 16.72
N GLU A 924 -24.23 -5.52 15.59
CA GLU A 924 -23.29 -5.31 14.51
C GLU A 924 -23.98 -4.48 13.44
N THR A 925 -23.45 -3.31 13.10
CA THR A 925 -24.03 -2.46 12.06
C THR A 925 -23.48 -2.84 10.70
N LYS A 926 -24.33 -3.38 9.86
CA LYS A 926 -24.00 -3.75 8.50
C LYS A 926 -24.97 -3.13 7.50
N SER A 927 -24.51 -2.98 6.28
CA SER A 927 -25.36 -2.59 5.18
C SER A 927 -26.39 -3.68 4.81
N THR A 928 -26.16 -4.92 5.23
CA THR A 928 -27.02 -6.07 4.94
C THR A 928 -26.98 -7.13 6.05
N LYS A 929 -28.10 -7.81 6.29
CA LYS A 929 -28.18 -9.03 7.11
C LYS A 929 -27.87 -10.31 6.33
N ASP A 930 -27.81 -10.24 5.04
CA ASP A 930 -27.60 -11.40 4.19
C ASP A 930 -26.16 -11.90 4.34
N GLN A 931 -25.99 -13.02 5.00
CA GLN A 931 -24.69 -13.66 5.25
C GLN A 931 -23.93 -14.01 3.96
N LEU A 932 -24.65 -14.23 2.86
CA LEU A 932 -24.04 -14.52 1.55
C LEU A 932 -23.37 -13.29 0.92
N LYS A 933 -23.77 -12.09 1.35
CA LYS A 933 -23.20 -10.81 0.84
C LYS A 933 -22.01 -10.34 1.67
N LEU A 934 -21.84 -10.85 2.88
CA LEU A 934 -20.66 -10.59 3.70
C LEU A 934 -19.47 -11.41 3.16
N ARG A 935 -18.26 -10.87 3.33
CA ARG A 935 -17.05 -11.64 3.00
C ARG A 935 -16.98 -12.86 3.91
N LEU A 936 -16.62 -14.03 3.36
CA LEU A 936 -16.55 -15.28 4.12
C LEU A 936 -15.88 -15.15 5.51
N PRO A 937 -14.70 -14.53 5.66
CA PRO A 937 -14.09 -14.34 6.98
C PRO A 937 -14.87 -13.42 7.92
N GLU A 938 -15.68 -12.52 7.40
CA GLU A 938 -16.50 -11.60 8.17
C GLU A 938 -17.76 -12.30 8.68
N THR A 939 -18.45 -13.03 7.81
CA THR A 939 -19.59 -13.90 8.17
C THR A 939 -19.22 -14.86 9.30
N ASP A 940 -18.05 -15.47 9.19
CA ASP A 940 -17.55 -16.45 10.14
C ASP A 940 -17.28 -15.82 11.52
N ARG A 941 -16.70 -14.62 11.58
CA ARG A 941 -16.49 -13.88 12.82
C ARG A 941 -17.81 -13.48 13.48
N ILE A 942 -18.78 -13.03 12.70
CA ILE A 942 -20.12 -12.66 13.16
C ILE A 942 -20.82 -13.88 13.78
N GLU A 943 -20.75 -15.04 13.12
CA GLU A 943 -21.37 -16.25 13.65
C GLU A 943 -20.68 -16.74 14.93
N CYS A 944 -19.36 -16.66 15.02
CA CYS A 944 -18.64 -16.91 16.27
C CYS A 944 -19.04 -15.91 17.37
N GLY A 945 -19.15 -14.61 17.05
CA GLY A 945 -19.63 -13.59 17.95
C GLY A 945 -21.03 -13.89 18.46
N ARG A 946 -21.96 -14.29 17.59
CA ARG A 946 -23.31 -14.71 17.96
C ARG A 946 -23.30 -15.82 18.99
N LYS A 947 -22.51 -16.87 18.75
CA LYS A 947 -22.40 -18.00 19.68
C LYS A 947 -21.78 -17.59 21.02
N HIS A 948 -20.78 -16.71 21.00
CA HIS A 948 -20.22 -16.14 22.23
C HIS A 948 -21.28 -15.41 23.08
N PHE A 949 -22.00 -14.44 22.48
CA PHE A 949 -22.98 -13.66 23.23
C PHE A 949 -24.18 -14.48 23.71
N ILE A 950 -24.60 -15.48 22.93
CA ILE A 950 -25.60 -16.46 23.39
C ILE A 950 -25.09 -17.21 24.63
N SER A 951 -23.82 -17.65 24.67
CA SER A 951 -23.25 -18.38 25.80
C SER A 951 -23.23 -17.56 27.10
N ILE A 952 -23.12 -16.24 27.00
CA ILE A 952 -23.16 -15.32 28.15
C ILE A 952 -24.56 -14.73 28.42
N GLY A 953 -25.59 -15.16 27.66
CA GLY A 953 -26.97 -14.73 27.87
C GLY A 953 -27.32 -13.34 27.34
N VAL A 954 -26.52 -12.77 26.45
CA VAL A 954 -26.73 -11.43 25.86
C VAL A 954 -27.35 -11.57 24.46
N LYS A 955 -28.32 -10.73 24.14
CA LYS A 955 -28.94 -10.70 22.81
C LYS A 955 -27.97 -10.12 21.78
N TYR A 956 -27.66 -10.88 20.77
CA TYR A 956 -26.82 -10.47 19.65
C TYR A 956 -27.58 -10.57 18.33
N ASP A 957 -27.47 -9.52 17.48
CA ASP A 957 -27.98 -9.55 16.12
C ASP A 957 -27.25 -8.54 15.21
N ILE A 958 -27.40 -8.71 13.89
CA ILE A 958 -26.96 -7.75 12.90
C ILE A 958 -28.10 -6.75 12.69
N ALA A 959 -27.77 -5.45 12.65
CA ALA A 959 -28.73 -4.39 12.45
C ALA A 959 -28.39 -3.58 11.19
N THR A 960 -29.38 -3.31 10.38
CA THR A 960 -29.27 -2.43 9.20
C THR A 960 -29.97 -1.09 9.43
N SER A 961 -30.82 -0.99 10.44
CA SER A 961 -31.51 0.21 10.89
C SER A 961 -31.84 0.09 12.39
N LEU A 962 -32.37 1.16 13.01
CA LEU A 962 -32.82 1.14 14.41
C LEU A 962 -34.01 0.21 14.60
N GLU A 963 -35.02 0.26 13.73
CA GLU A 963 -36.17 -0.62 13.76
C GLU A 963 -35.76 -2.09 13.68
N ASP A 964 -34.80 -2.38 12.79
CA ASP A 964 -34.25 -3.69 12.57
C ASP A 964 -33.40 -4.19 13.77
N ALA A 965 -32.81 -3.25 14.54
CA ALA A 965 -32.15 -3.56 15.81
C ALA A 965 -33.13 -3.89 16.94
N GLY A 966 -34.44 -3.72 16.74
CA GLY A 966 -35.45 -3.87 17.74
C GLY A 966 -35.49 -2.72 18.74
N LEU A 967 -35.22 -1.50 18.31
CA LEU A 967 -35.08 -0.29 19.10
C LEU A 967 -36.27 0.67 18.89
#